data_0427bb03ea8c6adeacedf09dcfe146b3
#
_entry.id   0427bb03ea8c6adeacedf09dcfe146b3
#
_cell.length_a   1.000
_cell.length_b   1.000
_cell.length_c   1.000
_cell.angle_alpha   90.00
_cell.angle_beta   90.00
_cell.angle_gamma   90.00
#
_symmetry.space_group_name_H-M   'P 1'
#
loop_
_entity.id
_entity.type
_entity.pdbx_description
1 polymer ?
#
loop_
_entity_poly.entity_id
_entity_poly.type
_entity_poly.pdbx_seq_one_letter_code
_entity_poly.pdbx_strand_id
1 'polypeptide(L)'
;MASDPHAQELADERAAEKQYSEAMHRRARMPIPTEGARNTLWTGTGQVKLPVGGSGRFVGRVALAGPDSEHLDGRSDFYIGDGHYELDGVEVFNWAARVACTFFRGAVHHPLCEQVAVIRTYDHTNGGISEFYDEAIVDDPPGVPFRRRDLRIPVAPTRATLPITVPSPSSKPADTADAARTQPLPPESMKATYGKGPDSPEKDGLRAADLLQARLAAPRRDQLASVLSTLQPDQYEVVAAPGRTNRFIEGQPGTGKTIIAAHRAAFLVSPVIEEQDKPEGKVMLVGPSRQYSRHVAHLLERLAPATPDLIVLSLQELLEKLTGRSENRVWGPPSYSWQDVSQELADFAFKAWRRITSTGRPKYAKLRDAVEHVYETLRVNGGDRPLTTEREWREYLRRLPRFRDAQDDRSLQPLLAYIGGQVQPLRALQGVRHVIVDEAQDVHPLEWAVLTEINVNGHWTILGDLNQRRSDHTEGSWRNVAAALAFEDENLPLVRLQRGYRSTRPIIQFANKLLPKTERELASLQNEGPEPLVVATKTLSPEAIAQAFGLLDRHPHGTVAIIDTAPGRIREELRTRGWVIERADATKWRRDSRALTVIDPDHARGLEFDGVVVVEPWAFPPNLGRRGQLYTALTRPNRELVIVHQKPLPEELRGRRRP
;
A
#
# COMPACT_ATOMS: atom_id res chain seq x y z
N MET A 1 16.29 -12.61 -45.50
CA MET A 1 15.26 -11.91 -44.74
C MET A 1 15.98 -11.13 -43.67
N ALA A 2 15.94 -9.81 -43.67
CA ALA A 2 16.49 -9.05 -42.59
C ALA A 2 15.65 -9.35 -41.33
N SER A 3 16.28 -9.80 -40.24
CA SER A 3 15.62 -10.02 -38.97
C SER A 3 15.00 -8.68 -38.51
N ASP A 4 13.77 -8.73 -38.02
CA ASP A 4 13.13 -7.57 -37.42
C ASP A 4 14.05 -7.01 -36.30
N PRO A 5 14.52 -5.77 -36.40
CA PRO A 5 15.45 -5.18 -35.41
C PRO A 5 14.87 -5.19 -33.99
N HIS A 6 13.55 -5.00 -33.83
CA HIS A 6 12.88 -5.03 -32.56
C HIS A 6 12.87 -6.44 -31.94
N ALA A 7 12.59 -7.46 -32.76
CA ALA A 7 12.61 -8.86 -32.30
C ALA A 7 14.01 -9.30 -31.85
N GLN A 8 15.06 -8.83 -32.55
CA GLN A 8 16.45 -9.10 -32.16
C GLN A 8 16.79 -8.43 -30.82
N GLU A 9 16.45 -7.16 -30.66
CA GLU A 9 16.71 -6.39 -29.44
C GLU A 9 15.96 -6.98 -28.23
N LEU A 10 14.70 -7.42 -28.43
CA LEU A 10 13.91 -8.11 -27.40
C LEU A 10 14.56 -9.44 -27.00
N ALA A 11 15.14 -10.18 -27.96
CA ALA A 11 15.85 -11.41 -27.67
C ALA A 11 17.13 -11.17 -26.84
N ASP A 12 17.84 -10.08 -27.13
CA ASP A 12 19.06 -9.68 -26.43
C ASP A 12 18.73 -9.27 -24.96
N GLU A 13 17.65 -8.51 -24.75
CA GLU A 13 17.17 -8.13 -23.41
C GLU A 13 16.72 -9.35 -22.59
N ARG A 14 16.06 -10.31 -23.21
CA ARG A 14 15.69 -11.60 -22.57
C ARG A 14 16.89 -12.42 -22.16
N ALA A 15 17.92 -12.45 -23.02
CA ALA A 15 19.16 -13.14 -22.72
C ALA A 15 19.89 -12.51 -21.55
N ALA A 16 19.95 -11.17 -21.49
CA ALA A 16 20.54 -10.42 -20.38
C ALA A 16 19.78 -10.66 -19.06
N GLU A 17 18.44 -10.62 -19.08
CA GLU A 17 17.64 -10.89 -17.89
C GLU A 17 17.84 -12.33 -17.38
N LYS A 18 17.91 -13.30 -18.29
CA LYS A 18 18.17 -14.69 -17.93
C LYS A 18 19.51 -14.84 -17.21
N GLN A 19 20.57 -14.22 -17.73
CA GLN A 19 21.91 -14.24 -17.11
C GLN A 19 21.88 -13.59 -15.72
N TYR A 20 21.22 -12.46 -15.58
CA TYR A 20 21.01 -11.77 -14.31
C TYR A 20 20.27 -12.66 -13.31
N SER A 21 19.15 -13.27 -13.72
CA SER A 21 18.38 -14.18 -12.89
C SER A 21 19.20 -15.39 -12.43
N GLU A 22 19.96 -16.01 -13.34
CA GLU A 22 20.85 -17.14 -13.00
C GLU A 22 21.95 -16.72 -12.00
N ALA A 23 22.49 -15.52 -12.16
CA ALA A 23 23.51 -14.97 -11.26
C ALA A 23 22.93 -14.73 -9.87
N MET A 24 21.75 -14.12 -9.77
CA MET A 24 21.05 -13.90 -8.51
C MET A 24 20.71 -15.21 -7.80
N HIS A 25 20.24 -16.22 -8.53
CA HIS A 25 19.96 -17.55 -7.98
C HIS A 25 21.23 -18.28 -7.52
N ARG A 26 22.35 -18.15 -8.23
CA ARG A 26 23.65 -18.69 -7.78
C ARG A 26 24.10 -18.03 -6.48
N ARG A 27 24.02 -16.70 -6.40
CA ARG A 27 24.37 -15.93 -5.20
C ARG A 27 23.51 -16.32 -4.00
N ALA A 28 22.21 -16.57 -4.22
CA ALA A 28 21.30 -17.02 -3.16
C ALA A 28 21.67 -18.41 -2.58
N ARG A 29 22.34 -19.26 -3.37
CA ARG A 29 22.77 -20.62 -2.96
C ARG A 29 24.16 -20.67 -2.39
N MET A 30 24.96 -19.61 -2.50
CA MET A 30 26.30 -19.59 -1.93
C MET A 30 26.25 -19.61 -0.41
N PRO A 31 27.05 -20.47 0.26
CA PRO A 31 27.20 -20.41 1.70
C PRO A 31 27.78 -19.04 2.07
N ILE A 32 27.22 -18.41 3.09
CA ILE A 32 27.76 -17.15 3.60
C ILE A 32 29.11 -17.46 4.25
N PRO A 33 30.19 -16.77 3.85
CA PRO A 33 31.48 -16.94 4.50
C PRO A 33 31.39 -16.63 6.00
N THR A 34 31.92 -17.47 6.84
CA THR A 34 31.82 -17.38 8.30
C THR A 34 32.75 -16.36 8.93
N GLU A 35 33.70 -15.81 8.20
CA GLU A 35 34.66 -14.81 8.71
C GLU A 35 34.87 -13.69 7.67
N GLY A 36 34.73 -12.46 8.14
CA GLY A 36 35.19 -11.25 7.43
C GLY A 36 34.33 -10.70 6.29
N ALA A 37 33.22 -11.31 5.97
CA ALA A 37 32.34 -10.77 4.93
C ALA A 37 31.49 -9.61 5.45
N ARG A 38 31.66 -8.45 4.83
CA ARG A 38 30.89 -7.20 5.14
C ARG A 38 29.37 -7.31 4.95
N ASN A 39 28.85 -8.47 4.53
CA ASN A 39 27.44 -8.72 4.27
C ASN A 39 26.75 -9.53 5.39
N THR A 40 27.39 -9.72 6.52
CA THR A 40 26.78 -10.35 7.70
C THR A 40 26.55 -9.29 8.75
N LEU A 41 25.29 -8.93 9.00
CA LEU A 41 24.91 -8.19 10.19
C LEU A 41 24.94 -9.18 11.38
N TRP A 42 25.91 -8.99 12.25
CA TRP A 42 25.88 -9.58 13.57
C TRP A 42 24.81 -8.86 14.41
N THR A 43 23.69 -9.51 14.60
CA THR A 43 22.82 -9.17 15.73
C THR A 43 23.32 -10.01 16.90
N GLY A 44 23.34 -9.49 18.11
CA GLY A 44 23.86 -10.20 19.30
C GLY A 44 23.22 -11.53 19.64
N THR A 45 22.46 -12.13 18.74
CA THR A 45 21.71 -13.40 18.86
C THR A 45 21.95 -14.39 17.72
N GLY A 46 22.79 -14.08 16.72
CA GLY A 46 23.13 -15.00 15.63
C GLY A 46 23.36 -14.34 14.28
N GLN A 47 23.90 -15.11 13.33
CA GLN A 47 24.09 -14.67 11.95
C GLN A 47 22.75 -14.54 11.24
N VAL A 48 22.37 -13.34 10.83
CA VAL A 48 21.25 -13.12 9.93
C VAL A 48 21.77 -13.23 8.50
N LYS A 49 21.26 -14.18 7.73
CA LYS A 49 21.42 -14.18 6.27
C LYS A 49 20.82 -12.89 5.77
N LEU A 50 21.65 -12.00 5.20
CA LEU A 50 21.10 -10.92 4.39
C LEU A 50 20.38 -11.59 3.23
N PRO A 51 19.08 -11.30 3.03
CA PRO A 51 18.37 -11.84 1.90
C PRO A 51 19.13 -11.40 0.66
N VAL A 52 19.47 -12.33 -0.21
CA VAL A 52 19.86 -12.01 -1.56
C VAL A 52 18.59 -11.50 -2.22
N GLY A 53 18.42 -10.17 -2.19
CA GLY A 53 17.20 -9.54 -2.65
C GLY A 53 17.01 -9.79 -4.13
N GLY A 54 15.79 -10.14 -4.49
CA GLY A 54 15.32 -10.16 -5.84
C GLY A 54 15.32 -11.53 -6.53
N SER A 55 14.44 -11.65 -7.50
CA SER A 55 14.31 -12.82 -8.38
C SER A 55 15.25 -12.76 -9.59
N GLY A 56 16.02 -11.67 -9.74
CA GLY A 56 16.84 -11.40 -10.90
C GLY A 56 16.00 -10.91 -12.09
N ARG A 57 15.02 -10.03 -11.83
CA ARG A 57 14.21 -9.39 -12.87
C ARG A 57 14.60 -7.95 -13.07
N PHE A 58 14.67 -7.54 -14.33
CA PHE A 58 14.82 -6.14 -14.68
C PHE A 58 13.51 -5.38 -14.50
N VAL A 59 13.62 -4.16 -13.99
CA VAL A 59 12.52 -3.19 -13.94
C VAL A 59 12.57 -2.30 -15.18
N GLY A 60 13.78 -1.90 -15.57
CA GLY A 60 14.04 -1.08 -16.73
C GLY A 60 15.52 -0.84 -16.96
N ARG A 61 15.82 0.06 -17.90
CA ARG A 61 17.15 0.48 -18.28
C ARG A 61 17.18 1.98 -18.49
N VAL A 62 18.26 2.62 -18.10
CA VAL A 62 18.49 4.04 -18.29
C VAL A 62 19.70 4.20 -19.20
N ALA A 63 19.55 5.02 -20.25
CA ALA A 63 20.64 5.45 -21.10
C ALA A 63 20.87 6.95 -20.92
N LEU A 64 22.15 7.33 -20.81
CA LEU A 64 22.60 8.70 -20.67
C LEU A 64 22.95 9.28 -22.04
N ALA A 65 22.95 10.60 -22.15
CA ALA A 65 23.35 11.32 -23.35
C ALA A 65 24.85 11.10 -23.74
N GLY A 66 25.66 10.68 -22.76
CA GLY A 66 27.08 10.36 -22.95
C GLY A 66 27.63 9.48 -21.85
N PRO A 67 28.87 8.97 -21.98
CA PRO A 67 29.49 8.16 -20.96
C PRO A 67 29.80 8.99 -19.70
N ASP A 68 29.52 8.42 -18.51
CA ASP A 68 29.82 9.03 -17.23
C ASP A 68 30.97 8.29 -16.55
N SER A 69 32.07 9.04 -16.26
CA SER A 69 33.28 8.48 -15.65
C SER A 69 33.29 8.57 -14.12
N GLU A 70 32.39 9.35 -13.55
CA GLU A 70 32.35 9.59 -12.10
C GLU A 70 31.54 8.52 -11.36
N HIS A 71 30.41 8.10 -11.94
CA HIS A 71 29.45 7.21 -11.28
C HIS A 71 29.31 5.85 -11.98
N LEU A 72 29.68 5.75 -13.28
CA LEU A 72 29.45 4.56 -14.10
C LEU A 72 30.72 4.00 -14.78
N ASP A 73 31.91 4.38 -14.33
CA ASP A 73 33.18 3.89 -14.88
C ASP A 73 33.29 4.07 -16.41
N GLY A 74 32.76 5.19 -16.93
CA GLY A 74 32.80 5.52 -18.37
C GLY A 74 31.69 4.81 -19.18
N ARG A 75 30.70 4.22 -18.56
CA ARG A 75 29.53 3.65 -19.25
C ARG A 75 28.50 4.75 -19.53
N SER A 76 27.64 4.51 -20.51
CA SER A 76 26.55 5.41 -20.89
C SER A 76 25.17 4.85 -20.55
N ASP A 77 25.10 3.67 -19.92
CA ASP A 77 23.83 3.04 -19.58
C ASP A 77 23.95 2.02 -18.45
N PHE A 78 22.83 1.74 -17.81
CA PHE A 78 22.71 0.76 -16.72
C PHE A 78 21.29 0.23 -16.60
N TYR A 79 21.16 -0.92 -15.96
CA TYR A 79 19.85 -1.52 -15.64
C TYR A 79 19.36 -1.14 -14.25
N ILE A 80 18.03 -1.12 -14.10
CA ILE A 80 17.36 -1.12 -12.80
C ILE A 80 16.72 -2.49 -12.63
N GLY A 81 17.01 -3.17 -11.53
CA GLY A 81 16.51 -4.50 -11.21
C GLY A 81 16.02 -4.62 -9.78
N ASP A 82 15.54 -5.80 -9.43
CA ASP A 82 15.09 -6.14 -8.08
C ASP A 82 16.24 -6.49 -7.11
N GLY A 83 17.48 -6.59 -7.59
CA GLY A 83 18.70 -6.76 -6.82
C GLY A 83 19.87 -5.98 -7.41
N HIS A 84 20.94 -5.77 -6.64
CA HIS A 84 22.18 -5.17 -7.17
C HIS A 84 23.12 -6.26 -7.67
N TYR A 85 23.62 -6.11 -8.88
CA TYR A 85 24.58 -7.04 -9.49
C TYR A 85 25.43 -6.34 -10.55
N GLU A 86 26.70 -6.71 -10.61
CA GLU A 86 27.60 -6.33 -11.68
C GLU A 86 27.77 -7.50 -12.64
N LEU A 87 27.28 -7.35 -13.86
CA LEU A 87 27.52 -8.25 -14.99
C LEU A 87 28.76 -7.77 -15.74
N ASP A 88 29.45 -8.66 -16.47
CA ASP A 88 30.59 -8.29 -17.30
C ASP A 88 30.26 -7.15 -18.25
N GLY A 89 30.67 -5.93 -17.85
CA GLY A 89 30.43 -4.71 -18.61
C GLY A 89 29.06 -4.02 -18.42
N VAL A 90 28.15 -4.56 -17.60
CA VAL A 90 26.84 -3.97 -17.33
C VAL A 90 26.53 -3.96 -15.85
N GLU A 91 26.10 -2.82 -15.34
CA GLU A 91 25.72 -2.67 -13.95
C GLU A 91 24.19 -2.71 -13.79
N VAL A 92 23.73 -3.48 -12.80
CA VAL A 92 22.32 -3.55 -12.40
C VAL A 92 22.20 -2.94 -11.02
N PHE A 93 21.52 -1.81 -10.92
CA PHE A 93 21.21 -1.19 -9.65
C PHE A 93 19.89 -1.70 -9.10
N ASN A 94 19.84 -1.87 -7.79
CA ASN A 94 18.58 -2.17 -7.12
C ASN A 94 17.62 -0.98 -7.26
N TRP A 95 16.34 -1.25 -7.47
CA TRP A 95 15.29 -0.24 -7.61
C TRP A 95 15.17 0.73 -6.43
N ALA A 96 15.62 0.34 -5.24
CA ALA A 96 15.64 1.18 -4.05
C ALA A 96 16.94 1.98 -3.90
N ALA A 97 17.95 1.78 -4.76
CA ALA A 97 19.16 2.58 -4.74
C ALA A 97 18.87 4.02 -5.19
N ARG A 98 19.64 4.99 -4.67
CA ARG A 98 19.42 6.40 -4.98
C ARG A 98 19.46 6.72 -6.47
N VAL A 99 20.36 6.06 -7.22
CA VAL A 99 20.46 6.22 -8.68
C VAL A 99 19.18 5.80 -9.42
N ALA A 100 18.34 4.96 -8.84
CA ALA A 100 17.08 4.55 -9.46
C ALA A 100 16.07 5.71 -9.64
N CYS A 101 16.28 6.86 -8.97
CA CYS A 101 15.48 8.06 -9.22
C CYS A 101 15.59 8.55 -10.68
N THR A 102 16.69 8.25 -11.38
CA THR A 102 16.86 8.51 -12.82
C THR A 102 15.80 7.80 -13.66
N PHE A 103 15.50 6.54 -13.30
CA PHE A 103 14.49 5.74 -13.96
C PHE A 103 13.06 6.18 -13.56
N PHE A 104 12.83 6.42 -12.27
CA PHE A 104 11.51 6.78 -11.76
C PHE A 104 11.15 8.25 -11.94
N ARG A 105 12.15 9.09 -12.27
CA ARG A 105 11.98 10.55 -12.42
C ARG A 105 11.41 11.22 -11.16
N GLY A 106 11.75 10.68 -9.99
CA GLY A 106 11.29 11.23 -8.71
C GLY A 106 12.05 12.49 -8.29
N ALA A 107 11.57 13.15 -7.25
CA ALA A 107 12.16 14.37 -6.69
C ALA A 107 13.51 14.17 -5.99
N VAL A 108 13.89 12.91 -5.71
CA VAL A 108 15.24 12.59 -5.20
C VAL A 108 16.26 12.94 -6.27
N HIS A 109 17.13 13.88 -5.98
CA HIS A 109 18.11 14.33 -6.95
C HIS A 109 19.36 13.41 -6.95
N HIS A 110 19.75 12.95 -8.14
CA HIS A 110 21.02 12.29 -8.38
C HIS A 110 21.70 13.02 -9.57
N PRO A 111 23.03 13.21 -9.58
CA PRO A 111 23.72 13.93 -10.65
C PRO A 111 23.41 13.40 -12.06
N LEU A 112 23.20 12.09 -12.19
CA LEU A 112 22.85 11.47 -13.48
C LEU A 112 21.44 11.81 -13.98
N CYS A 113 20.55 12.39 -13.17
CA CYS A 113 19.17 12.71 -13.61
C CYS A 113 19.16 13.71 -14.78
N GLU A 114 20.11 14.64 -14.82
CA GLU A 114 20.22 15.65 -15.89
C GLU A 114 20.83 15.08 -17.18
N GLN A 115 21.44 13.91 -17.10
CA GLN A 115 22.09 13.24 -18.22
C GLN A 115 21.22 12.15 -18.86
N VAL A 116 20.05 11.85 -18.27
CA VAL A 116 19.16 10.81 -18.80
C VAL A 116 18.62 11.19 -20.17
N ALA A 117 18.87 10.36 -21.15
CA ALA A 117 18.40 10.54 -22.51
C ALA A 117 17.21 9.64 -22.86
N VAL A 118 17.28 8.37 -22.50
CA VAL A 118 16.20 7.41 -22.78
C VAL A 118 16.00 6.52 -21.56
N ILE A 119 14.74 6.24 -21.28
CA ILE A 119 14.31 5.25 -20.30
C ILE A 119 13.59 4.11 -21.02
N ARG A 120 14.10 2.88 -20.86
CA ARG A 120 13.47 1.66 -21.33
C ARG A 120 12.74 0.99 -20.18
N THR A 121 11.47 0.67 -20.36
CA THR A 121 10.62 -0.01 -19.38
C THR A 121 10.22 -1.38 -19.90
N TYR A 122 10.31 -2.42 -19.06
CA TYR A 122 9.99 -3.79 -19.44
C TYR A 122 8.59 -4.21 -19.00
N ASP A 123 7.88 -4.91 -19.89
CA ASP A 123 6.72 -5.71 -19.52
C ASP A 123 7.12 -7.19 -19.39
N HIS A 124 6.48 -7.87 -18.43
CA HIS A 124 6.82 -9.25 -18.10
C HIS A 124 5.61 -10.16 -18.15
N THR A 125 5.83 -11.32 -18.72
CA THR A 125 4.97 -12.50 -18.57
C THR A 125 5.65 -13.55 -17.68
N ASN A 126 5.03 -14.70 -17.48
CA ASN A 126 5.61 -15.79 -16.67
C ASN A 126 6.96 -16.31 -17.19
N GLY A 127 7.31 -16.03 -18.44
CA GLY A 127 8.53 -16.49 -19.09
C GLY A 127 9.67 -15.47 -19.15
N GLY A 128 9.54 -14.29 -18.54
CA GLY A 128 10.52 -13.19 -18.62
C GLY A 128 9.97 -11.97 -19.33
N ILE A 129 10.86 -11.11 -19.85
CA ILE A 129 10.47 -9.92 -20.62
C ILE A 129 9.62 -10.31 -21.83
N SER A 130 8.40 -9.80 -21.89
CA SER A 130 7.49 -10.00 -23.02
C SER A 130 7.63 -8.91 -24.07
N GLU A 131 7.84 -7.66 -23.61
CA GLU A 131 7.92 -6.46 -24.44
C GLU A 131 8.73 -5.38 -23.74
N PHE A 132 9.22 -4.37 -24.46
CA PHE A 132 9.83 -3.18 -23.91
C PHE A 132 9.28 -1.91 -24.55
N TYR A 133 9.36 -0.80 -23.80
CA TYR A 133 8.87 0.51 -24.20
C TYR A 133 9.93 1.56 -23.91
N ASP A 134 10.33 2.31 -24.94
CA ASP A 134 11.34 3.37 -24.83
C ASP A 134 10.67 4.74 -24.76
N GLU A 135 11.12 5.54 -23.79
CA GLU A 135 10.70 6.91 -23.59
C GLU A 135 11.91 7.82 -23.75
N ALA A 136 11.90 8.70 -24.75
CA ALA A 136 12.93 9.74 -24.89
C ALA A 136 12.65 10.87 -23.89
N ILE A 137 13.67 11.26 -23.12
CA ILE A 137 13.56 12.28 -22.07
C ILE A 137 14.10 13.63 -22.57
N VAL A 138 15.10 13.59 -23.44
CA VAL A 138 15.67 14.81 -24.05
C VAL A 138 15.09 14.95 -25.44
N ASP A 139 14.43 16.07 -25.71
CA ASP A 139 14.13 16.49 -27.07
C ASP A 139 15.44 16.62 -27.82
N ASP A 140 15.52 16.01 -29.00
CA ASP A 140 16.69 15.89 -29.87
C ASP A 140 17.58 17.12 -29.79
N PRO A 141 18.75 17.08 -29.15
CA PRO A 141 19.66 18.22 -29.20
C PRO A 141 20.04 18.42 -30.66
N PRO A 142 19.96 19.66 -31.22
CA PRO A 142 20.22 19.91 -32.63
C PRO A 142 21.60 19.38 -33.03
N GLY A 143 21.63 18.30 -33.81
CA GLY A 143 22.85 17.74 -34.38
C GLY A 143 23.29 16.35 -33.94
N VAL A 144 22.60 15.71 -32.98
CA VAL A 144 22.89 14.30 -32.58
C VAL A 144 21.66 13.47 -32.79
N PRO A 145 21.54 12.66 -33.84
CA PRO A 145 20.41 11.77 -34.03
C PRO A 145 20.47 10.66 -32.96
N PHE A 146 19.61 10.75 -31.97
CA PHE A 146 19.37 9.67 -31.01
C PHE A 146 18.74 8.49 -31.73
N ARG A 147 19.56 7.54 -32.17
CA ARG A 147 19.05 6.32 -32.79
C ARG A 147 18.88 5.27 -31.71
N ARG A 148 17.71 4.63 -31.63
CA ARG A 148 17.45 3.41 -30.84
C ARG A 148 18.59 2.37 -30.97
N ARG A 149 19.36 2.40 -32.05
CA ARG A 149 20.51 1.52 -32.33
C ARG A 149 21.72 1.74 -31.44
N ASP A 150 21.85 2.90 -30.81
CA ASP A 150 23.01 3.23 -29.99
C ASP A 150 22.86 2.75 -28.53
N LEU A 151 21.66 2.27 -28.17
CA LEU A 151 21.32 1.67 -26.88
C LEU A 151 21.65 0.17 -26.79
N ARG A 152 22.51 -0.35 -27.63
CA ARG A 152 22.90 -1.76 -27.53
C ARG A 152 23.70 -1.99 -26.29
N ILE A 153 23.13 -2.72 -25.34
CA ILE A 153 23.91 -3.35 -24.30
C ILE A 153 24.74 -4.45 -24.95
N PRO A 154 26.05 -4.49 -24.71
CA PRO A 154 26.83 -5.66 -25.05
C PRO A 154 26.20 -6.87 -24.35
N VAL A 155 25.75 -7.86 -25.11
CA VAL A 155 25.36 -9.15 -24.53
C VAL A 155 26.61 -9.72 -23.89
N ALA A 156 26.59 -9.88 -22.57
CA ALA A 156 27.75 -10.41 -21.84
C ALA A 156 28.15 -11.75 -22.45
N PRO A 157 29.42 -11.94 -22.81
CA PRO A 157 29.86 -13.17 -23.43
C PRO A 157 29.55 -14.38 -22.54
N THR A 158 29.04 -15.42 -23.12
CA THR A 158 28.50 -16.66 -22.46
C THR A 158 29.55 -17.43 -21.65
N ARG A 159 30.75 -16.89 -21.47
CA ARG A 159 31.87 -17.48 -20.72
C ARG A 159 32.55 -16.44 -19.84
N ALA A 160 32.19 -16.43 -18.58
CA ALA A 160 33.12 -15.97 -17.54
C ALA A 160 32.90 -16.74 -16.26
N THR A 161 33.83 -17.62 -15.98
CA THR A 161 34.21 -17.95 -14.62
C THR A 161 34.81 -16.67 -14.03
N LEU A 162 34.04 -15.93 -13.27
CA LEU A 162 34.50 -14.74 -12.59
C LEU A 162 35.49 -15.14 -11.49
N PRO A 163 36.73 -14.66 -11.49
CA PRO A 163 37.54 -14.69 -10.27
C PRO A 163 36.95 -13.67 -9.30
N ILE A 164 36.61 -14.13 -8.11
CA ILE A 164 36.24 -13.24 -6.99
C ILE A 164 37.48 -12.46 -6.62
N THR A 165 37.65 -11.26 -7.17
CA THR A 165 38.67 -10.34 -6.69
C THR A 165 38.14 -9.69 -5.42
N VAL A 166 38.57 -10.20 -4.29
CA VAL A 166 38.40 -9.56 -2.99
C VAL A 166 39.36 -8.36 -2.97
N PRO A 167 38.90 -7.11 -2.83
CA PRO A 167 39.82 -5.99 -2.65
C PRO A 167 40.52 -6.15 -1.30
N SER A 168 41.84 -6.20 -1.31
CA SER A 168 42.67 -6.14 -0.11
C SER A 168 42.51 -4.81 0.61
N PRO A 169 42.45 -4.79 1.94
CA PRO A 169 42.36 -3.55 2.70
C PRO A 169 43.73 -2.86 2.71
N SER A 170 43.87 -1.77 2.00
CA SER A 170 45.03 -0.90 2.15
C SER A 170 44.61 0.49 2.58
N SER A 171 45.26 0.88 3.69
CA SER A 171 45.59 2.21 4.18
C SER A 171 44.54 3.10 4.82
N LYS A 172 44.90 3.47 6.04
CA LYS A 172 44.26 4.44 6.93
C LYS A 172 44.03 5.80 6.25
N PRO A 173 42.97 6.51 6.60
CA PRO A 173 42.84 7.91 6.20
C PRO A 173 43.77 8.79 7.04
N ALA A 174 44.47 9.69 6.37
CA ALA A 174 45.19 10.79 7.00
C ALA A 174 44.17 11.87 7.41
N ASP A 175 44.34 12.35 8.64
CA ASP A 175 43.69 13.55 9.16
C ASP A 175 44.01 14.77 8.30
N THR A 176 42.99 15.43 7.78
CA THR A 176 43.02 16.87 7.57
C THR A 176 41.64 17.44 7.88
N ALA A 177 41.56 18.07 9.04
CA ALA A 177 40.52 19.00 9.38
C ALA A 177 40.60 20.21 8.46
N ASP A 178 39.52 20.55 7.76
CA ASP A 178 39.19 21.97 7.59
C ASP A 178 37.66 22.12 7.49
N ALA A 179 37.18 22.97 8.39
CA ALA A 179 35.77 23.23 8.60
C ALA A 179 35.33 24.37 7.68
N ALA A 180 34.51 24.05 6.69
CA ALA A 180 33.66 25.04 6.04
C ALA A 180 32.21 24.82 6.44
N ARG A 181 31.74 25.64 7.38
CA ARG A 181 30.33 25.78 7.71
C ARG A 181 29.56 26.26 6.48
N THR A 182 28.76 25.40 5.89
CA THR A 182 27.71 25.81 4.96
C THR A 182 26.39 25.82 5.76
N GLN A 183 25.81 27.00 5.89
CA GLN A 183 24.49 27.22 6.47
C GLN A 183 23.43 26.55 5.57
N PRO A 184 22.37 25.95 6.15
CA PRO A 184 21.25 25.47 5.35
C PRO A 184 20.45 26.65 4.81
N LEU A 185 20.23 26.68 3.51
CA LEU A 185 19.29 27.58 2.84
C LEU A 185 17.85 27.21 3.25
N PRO A 186 16.97 28.22 3.44
CA PRO A 186 15.57 27.98 3.76
C PRO A 186 14.83 27.31 2.59
N PRO A 187 13.80 26.50 2.85
CA PRO A 187 13.04 25.86 1.80
C PRO A 187 12.14 26.90 1.10
N GLU A 188 12.59 27.42 -0.01
CA GLU A 188 11.72 28.09 -0.95
C GLU A 188 10.76 27.05 -1.57
N SER A 189 9.49 27.34 -1.45
CA SER A 189 8.40 26.60 -2.06
C SER A 189 8.55 26.63 -3.58
N MET A 190 9.16 25.62 -4.18
CA MET A 190 9.12 25.41 -5.62
C MET A 190 7.72 24.97 -6.02
N LYS A 191 6.89 25.93 -6.40
CA LYS A 191 5.74 25.67 -7.27
C LYS A 191 6.31 25.22 -8.62
N ALA A 192 6.19 23.91 -8.90
CA ALA A 192 6.46 23.40 -10.25
C ALA A 192 5.42 24.01 -11.21
N THR A 193 5.84 24.96 -11.99
CA THR A 193 5.09 25.52 -13.11
C THR A 193 5.21 24.56 -14.27
N TYR A 194 4.25 23.68 -14.45
CA TYR A 194 4.10 22.92 -15.69
C TYR A 194 3.50 23.83 -16.75
N GLY A 195 4.24 24.01 -17.86
CA GLY A 195 3.82 24.79 -19.02
C GLY A 195 2.55 24.20 -19.64
N LYS A 196 1.53 25.04 -19.80
CA LYS A 196 0.33 24.73 -20.58
C LYS A 196 0.64 24.88 -22.08
N GLY A 197 0.71 23.75 -22.80
CA GLY A 197 0.54 23.72 -24.26
C GLY A 197 -0.87 23.28 -24.61
N PRO A 198 -1.52 23.78 -25.66
CA PRO A 198 -2.88 23.41 -26.02
C PRO A 198 -2.90 22.07 -26.77
N ASP A 199 -3.95 21.27 -26.49
CA ASP A 199 -4.40 20.10 -27.22
C ASP A 199 -3.66 18.75 -27.06
N SER A 200 -3.45 18.31 -25.84
CA SER A 200 -3.57 16.91 -25.34
C SER A 200 -3.14 16.84 -23.89
N PRO A 201 -3.97 17.13 -22.91
CA PRO A 201 -3.52 17.29 -21.52
C PRO A 201 -3.21 15.97 -20.78
N GLU A 202 -3.27 14.81 -21.42
CA GLU A 202 -3.31 13.52 -20.74
C GLU A 202 -2.05 12.65 -20.83
N LYS A 203 -1.14 12.91 -21.76
CA LYS A 203 0.12 12.14 -21.86
C LYS A 203 1.33 12.86 -21.27
N ASP A 204 1.27 14.16 -21.07
CA ASP A 204 2.38 14.93 -20.53
C ASP A 204 2.66 14.60 -19.05
N GLY A 205 3.83 14.07 -18.79
CA GLY A 205 4.34 13.74 -17.45
C GLY A 205 4.00 12.33 -16.95
N LEU A 206 3.46 11.43 -17.80
CA LEU A 206 3.32 10.01 -17.49
C LEU A 206 4.57 9.24 -17.92
N ARG A 207 5.11 8.45 -17.00
CA ARG A 207 6.19 7.51 -17.30
C ARG A 207 5.61 6.21 -17.85
N ALA A 208 6.26 5.64 -18.89
CA ALA A 208 5.85 4.40 -19.53
C ALA A 208 4.35 4.36 -19.92
N ALA A 209 3.85 5.44 -20.52
CA ALA A 209 2.42 5.65 -20.77
C ALA A 209 1.77 4.49 -21.56
N ASP A 210 2.44 3.97 -22.59
CA ASP A 210 1.89 2.89 -23.43
C ASP A 210 1.80 1.57 -22.66
N LEU A 211 2.83 1.22 -21.87
CA LEU A 211 2.80 0.05 -20.98
C LEU A 211 1.72 0.20 -19.91
N LEU A 212 1.61 1.38 -19.31
CA LEU A 212 0.58 1.67 -18.30
C LEU A 212 -0.83 1.48 -18.89
N GLN A 213 -1.09 2.02 -20.08
CA GLN A 213 -2.36 1.85 -20.79
C GLN A 213 -2.64 0.38 -21.10
N ALA A 214 -1.66 -0.36 -21.61
CA ALA A 214 -1.81 -1.78 -21.87
C ALA A 214 -2.18 -2.58 -20.61
N ARG A 215 -1.54 -2.28 -19.47
CA ARG A 215 -1.84 -2.92 -18.18
C ARG A 215 -3.21 -2.52 -17.63
N LEU A 216 -3.62 -1.28 -17.81
CA LEU A 216 -4.95 -0.82 -17.40
C LEU A 216 -6.05 -1.46 -18.27
N ALA A 217 -5.76 -1.76 -19.54
CA ALA A 217 -6.67 -2.45 -20.44
C ALA A 217 -6.74 -3.96 -20.18
N ALA A 218 -5.77 -4.58 -19.51
CA ALA A 218 -5.77 -6.03 -19.25
C ALA A 218 -6.83 -6.43 -18.21
N PRO A 219 -7.44 -7.64 -18.30
CA PRO A 219 -8.32 -8.17 -17.26
C PRO A 219 -7.62 -8.25 -15.89
N ARG A 220 -8.34 -7.95 -14.83
CA ARG A 220 -7.78 -8.01 -13.48
C ARG A 220 -7.53 -9.46 -13.05
N ARG A 221 -6.41 -9.67 -12.38
CA ARG A 221 -6.07 -10.93 -11.72
C ARG A 221 -6.27 -10.77 -10.22
N ASP A 222 -6.59 -11.87 -9.55
CA ASP A 222 -6.83 -11.91 -8.09
C ASP A 222 -5.59 -11.54 -7.24
N GLN A 223 -4.44 -11.27 -7.84
CA GLN A 223 -3.19 -10.97 -7.13
C GLN A 223 -2.64 -9.60 -7.53
N LEU A 224 -2.21 -8.82 -6.53
CA LEU A 224 -1.41 -7.62 -6.76
C LEU A 224 -0.08 -8.00 -7.41
N ALA A 225 0.15 -7.48 -8.61
CA ALA A 225 1.46 -7.58 -9.24
C ALA A 225 2.34 -6.39 -8.82
N SER A 226 3.65 -6.59 -8.80
CA SER A 226 4.57 -5.46 -8.67
C SER A 226 4.38 -4.51 -9.85
N VAL A 227 4.20 -3.24 -9.55
CA VAL A 227 4.05 -2.18 -10.55
C VAL A 227 5.33 -1.32 -10.66
N LEU A 228 6.47 -1.83 -10.21
CA LEU A 228 7.74 -1.09 -10.26
C LEU A 228 7.98 -0.47 -11.63
N SER A 229 7.78 -1.25 -12.70
CA SER A 229 7.98 -0.76 -14.07
C SER A 229 7.03 0.38 -14.49
N THR A 230 5.88 0.52 -13.82
CA THR A 230 4.88 1.57 -14.12
C THR A 230 4.64 2.53 -12.95
N LEU A 231 5.47 2.48 -11.91
CA LEU A 231 5.41 3.42 -10.80
C LEU A 231 5.66 4.84 -11.31
N GLN A 232 4.76 5.75 -11.01
CA GLN A 232 4.83 7.14 -11.49
C GLN A 232 5.71 8.01 -10.60
N PRO A 233 6.22 9.14 -11.10
CA PRO A 233 7.12 10.03 -10.35
C PRO A 233 6.57 10.49 -9.00
N ASP A 234 5.30 10.91 -8.97
CA ASP A 234 4.60 11.35 -7.76
C ASP A 234 4.43 10.20 -6.74
N GLN A 235 4.23 8.98 -7.21
CA GLN A 235 4.18 7.79 -6.36
C GLN A 235 5.57 7.42 -5.83
N TYR A 236 6.60 7.46 -6.69
CA TYR A 236 7.97 7.15 -6.30
C TYR A 236 8.52 8.15 -5.27
N GLU A 237 8.18 9.42 -5.37
CA GLU A 237 8.56 10.44 -4.39
C GLU A 237 8.10 10.06 -2.98
N VAL A 238 6.88 9.56 -2.85
CA VAL A 238 6.35 9.07 -1.57
C VAL A 238 7.05 7.78 -1.13
N VAL A 239 7.29 6.86 -2.06
CA VAL A 239 7.95 5.58 -1.78
C VAL A 239 9.38 5.81 -1.29
N ALA A 240 10.14 6.67 -1.95
CA ALA A 240 11.55 6.92 -1.69
C ALA A 240 11.83 7.98 -0.60
N ALA A 241 10.79 8.57 -0.01
CA ALA A 241 10.99 9.56 1.05
C ALA A 241 11.75 8.96 2.25
N PRO A 242 12.59 9.74 2.97
CA PRO A 242 13.36 9.24 4.11
C PRO A 242 12.49 8.56 5.17
N GLY A 243 13.01 7.49 5.78
CA GLY A 243 12.32 6.71 6.80
C GLY A 243 12.16 7.42 8.15
N ARG A 244 12.92 8.49 8.37
CA ARG A 244 12.86 9.31 9.59
C ARG A 244 11.98 10.55 9.41
N THR A 245 10.98 10.47 8.53
CA THR A 245 10.03 11.55 8.28
C THR A 245 8.60 11.04 8.35
N ASN A 246 7.71 11.90 8.86
CA ASN A 246 6.28 11.64 8.84
C ASN A 246 5.71 12.01 7.48
N ARG A 247 4.73 11.23 6.96
CA ARG A 247 4.03 11.48 5.70
C ARG A 247 2.56 11.15 5.82
N PHE A 248 1.71 12.07 5.37
CA PHE A 248 0.29 11.83 5.17
C PHE A 248 0.01 11.84 3.68
N ILE A 249 -0.66 10.81 3.19
CA ILE A 249 -0.95 10.62 1.77
C ILE A 249 -2.46 10.50 1.59
N GLU A 250 -3.06 11.52 1.03
CA GLU A 250 -4.46 11.53 0.65
C GLU A 250 -4.61 11.16 -0.81
N GLY A 251 -5.47 10.23 -1.12
CA GLY A 251 -5.75 9.86 -2.49
C GLY A 251 -7.13 9.25 -2.62
N GLN A 252 -7.86 9.67 -3.63
CA GLN A 252 -9.16 9.08 -3.98
C GLN A 252 -9.00 7.60 -4.39
N PRO A 253 -10.10 6.86 -4.54
CA PRO A 253 -10.04 5.46 -4.99
C PRO A 253 -9.28 5.32 -6.31
N GLY A 254 -8.42 4.30 -6.38
CA GLY A 254 -7.68 4.01 -7.60
C GLY A 254 -6.39 4.80 -7.82
N THR A 255 -5.97 5.64 -6.89
CA THR A 255 -4.69 6.38 -6.97
C THR A 255 -3.45 5.54 -6.63
N GLY A 256 -3.63 4.27 -6.26
CA GLY A 256 -2.52 3.36 -5.98
C GLY A 256 -1.99 3.38 -4.54
N LYS A 257 -2.73 3.91 -3.56
CA LYS A 257 -2.31 3.99 -2.14
C LYS A 257 -1.73 2.69 -1.60
N THR A 258 -2.43 1.58 -1.75
CA THR A 258 -1.98 0.25 -1.29
C THR A 258 -0.66 -0.18 -1.93
N ILE A 259 -0.50 0.12 -3.22
CA ILE A 259 0.73 -0.13 -3.97
C ILE A 259 1.87 0.71 -3.39
N ILE A 260 1.63 2.00 -3.15
CA ILE A 260 2.59 2.91 -2.53
C ILE A 260 2.97 2.40 -1.13
N ALA A 261 1.99 2.01 -0.29
CA ALA A 261 2.23 1.49 1.05
C ALA A 261 3.16 0.25 1.03
N ALA A 262 2.89 -0.71 0.15
CA ALA A 262 3.71 -1.91 0.01
C ALA A 262 5.12 -1.61 -0.53
N HIS A 263 5.25 -0.79 -1.57
CA HIS A 263 6.56 -0.43 -2.11
C HIS A 263 7.37 0.40 -1.12
N ARG A 264 6.73 1.31 -0.38
CA ARG A 264 7.40 2.06 0.68
C ARG A 264 7.88 1.15 1.81
N ALA A 265 7.08 0.18 2.23
CA ALA A 265 7.50 -0.81 3.23
C ALA A 265 8.74 -1.59 2.76
N ALA A 266 8.75 -2.04 1.50
CA ALA A 266 9.90 -2.71 0.90
C ALA A 266 11.13 -1.78 0.77
N PHE A 267 10.92 -0.53 0.37
CA PHE A 267 11.97 0.48 0.26
C PHE A 267 12.66 0.71 1.60
N LEU A 268 11.89 0.98 2.66
CA LEU A 268 12.42 1.32 3.98
C LEU A 268 13.24 0.21 4.64
N VAL A 269 13.02 -1.05 4.28
CA VAL A 269 13.80 -2.20 4.78
C VAL A 269 14.87 -2.65 3.79
N SER A 270 15.02 -1.96 2.65
CA SER A 270 16.01 -2.32 1.66
C SER A 270 17.43 -2.08 2.19
N PRO A 271 18.36 -3.04 1.99
CA PRO A 271 19.74 -2.89 2.47
C PRO A 271 20.53 -1.81 1.71
N VAL A 272 20.05 -1.40 0.52
CA VAL A 272 20.80 -0.48 -0.37
C VAL A 272 20.47 0.99 -0.17
N ILE A 273 19.43 1.33 0.60
CA ILE A 273 19.16 2.74 0.93
C ILE A 273 20.21 3.30 1.89
N GLU A 274 20.46 4.58 1.80
CA GLU A 274 21.45 5.26 2.62
C GLU A 274 21.06 5.19 4.12
N GLU A 275 22.04 5.07 5.00
CA GLU A 275 21.79 4.89 6.44
C GLU A 275 20.99 6.04 7.06
N GLN A 276 21.19 7.25 6.56
CA GLN A 276 20.44 8.43 6.99
C GLN A 276 18.95 8.38 6.61
N ASP A 277 18.61 7.63 5.56
CA ASP A 277 17.23 7.48 5.07
C ASP A 277 16.53 6.26 5.65
N LYS A 278 17.27 5.38 6.35
CA LYS A 278 16.69 4.23 7.04
C LYS A 278 15.92 4.61 8.30
N PRO A 279 14.83 3.94 8.61
CA PRO A 279 14.24 4.02 9.95
C PRO A 279 15.22 3.47 11.01
N GLU A 280 15.12 3.97 12.24
CA GLU A 280 15.99 3.55 13.36
C GLU A 280 15.65 2.17 13.93
N GLY A 281 14.81 1.40 13.27
CA GLY A 281 14.37 0.07 13.68
C GLY A 281 13.42 -0.57 12.68
N LYS A 282 12.57 -1.46 13.18
CA LYS A 282 11.64 -2.23 12.34
C LYS A 282 10.57 -1.35 11.71
N VAL A 283 10.11 -1.78 10.54
CA VAL A 283 8.97 -1.22 9.83
C VAL A 283 7.75 -2.12 10.02
N MET A 284 6.60 -1.52 10.35
CA MET A 284 5.34 -2.23 10.45
C MET A 284 4.35 -1.66 9.44
N LEU A 285 3.80 -2.51 8.58
CA LEU A 285 2.71 -2.17 7.67
C LEU A 285 1.40 -2.74 8.21
N VAL A 286 0.47 -1.84 8.48
CA VAL A 286 -0.87 -2.14 9.00
C VAL A 286 -1.92 -1.87 7.94
N GLY A 287 -2.71 -2.88 7.62
CA GLY A 287 -3.81 -2.77 6.67
C GLY A 287 -5.18 -3.03 7.28
N PRO A 288 -6.24 -2.89 6.48
CA PRO A 288 -7.61 -2.92 6.98
C PRO A 288 -8.16 -4.32 7.31
N SER A 289 -7.62 -5.38 6.70
CA SER A 289 -8.17 -6.74 6.83
C SER A 289 -7.12 -7.82 6.66
N ARG A 290 -7.41 -9.05 7.13
CA ARG A 290 -6.55 -10.23 6.93
C ARG A 290 -6.35 -10.60 5.45
N GLN A 291 -7.34 -10.33 4.61
CA GLN A 291 -7.20 -10.55 3.18
C GLN A 291 -6.21 -9.56 2.58
N TYR A 292 -6.26 -8.31 3.02
CA TYR A 292 -5.27 -7.29 2.67
C TYR A 292 -3.87 -7.71 3.08
N SER A 293 -3.65 -8.08 4.35
CA SER A 293 -2.30 -8.44 4.83
C SER A 293 -1.70 -9.62 4.05
N ARG A 294 -2.49 -10.65 3.74
CA ARG A 294 -2.07 -11.78 2.89
C ARG A 294 -1.71 -11.35 1.47
N HIS A 295 -2.53 -10.47 0.90
CA HIS A 295 -2.36 -9.99 -0.46
C HIS A 295 -1.10 -9.13 -0.63
N VAL A 296 -0.87 -8.23 0.34
CA VAL A 296 0.33 -7.40 0.38
C VAL A 296 1.58 -8.21 0.73
N ALA A 297 1.47 -9.19 1.65
CA ALA A 297 2.59 -10.08 1.98
C ALA A 297 3.14 -10.80 0.74
N HIS A 298 2.26 -11.30 -0.13
CA HIS A 298 2.68 -11.95 -1.38
C HIS A 298 3.43 -11.00 -2.34
N LEU A 299 3.04 -9.72 -2.40
CA LEU A 299 3.79 -8.70 -3.14
C LEU A 299 5.16 -8.45 -2.49
N LEU A 300 5.19 -8.34 -1.17
CA LEU A 300 6.41 -8.05 -0.40
C LEU A 300 7.41 -9.20 -0.41
N GLU A 301 6.97 -10.46 -0.49
CA GLU A 301 7.86 -11.62 -0.69
C GLU A 301 8.74 -11.46 -1.94
N ARG A 302 8.28 -10.74 -2.93
CA ARG A 302 9.01 -10.47 -4.17
C ARG A 302 9.89 -9.22 -4.08
N LEU A 303 9.45 -8.19 -3.35
CA LEU A 303 10.13 -6.89 -3.24
C LEU A 303 11.16 -6.86 -2.11
N ALA A 304 10.89 -7.53 -1.00
CA ALA A 304 11.71 -7.56 0.21
C ALA A 304 11.69 -8.97 0.83
N PRO A 305 12.27 -9.98 0.17
CA PRO A 305 12.18 -11.36 0.61
C PRO A 305 12.81 -11.56 1.99
N ALA A 306 12.05 -12.20 2.89
CA ALA A 306 12.50 -12.69 4.22
C ALA A 306 13.23 -11.64 5.08
N THR A 307 12.74 -10.41 5.12
CA THR A 307 13.34 -9.36 5.95
C THR A 307 12.75 -9.41 7.37
N PRO A 308 13.56 -9.70 8.41
CA PRO A 308 13.07 -9.79 9.79
C PRO A 308 12.61 -8.42 10.35
N ASP A 309 13.01 -7.34 9.70
CA ASP A 309 12.69 -5.96 10.11
C ASP A 309 11.37 -5.44 9.51
N LEU A 310 10.68 -6.27 8.72
CA LEU A 310 9.38 -5.94 8.16
C LEU A 310 8.27 -6.80 8.79
N ILE A 311 7.27 -6.13 9.35
CA ILE A 311 6.09 -6.74 9.95
C ILE A 311 4.87 -6.32 9.14
N VAL A 312 4.08 -7.28 8.67
CA VAL A 312 2.85 -7.03 7.92
C VAL A 312 1.68 -7.66 8.65
N LEU A 313 0.73 -6.84 9.07
CA LEU A 313 -0.46 -7.28 9.81
C LEU A 313 -1.68 -6.47 9.38
N SER A 314 -2.86 -7.04 9.49
CA SER A 314 -4.06 -6.22 9.58
C SER A 314 -4.24 -5.66 10.99
N LEU A 315 -4.97 -4.56 11.11
CA LEU A 315 -5.30 -4.00 12.43
C LEU A 315 -5.98 -5.04 13.32
N GLN A 316 -6.90 -5.82 12.76
CA GLN A 316 -7.57 -6.91 13.47
C GLN A 316 -6.57 -7.96 13.99
N GLU A 317 -5.63 -8.43 13.15
CA GLU A 317 -4.59 -9.39 13.58
C GLU A 317 -3.70 -8.84 14.68
N LEU A 318 -3.39 -7.54 14.61
CA LEU A 318 -2.62 -6.85 15.64
C LEU A 318 -3.37 -6.87 16.98
N LEU A 319 -4.65 -6.47 16.99
CA LEU A 319 -5.48 -6.45 18.20
C LEU A 319 -5.61 -7.84 18.81
N GLU A 320 -5.84 -8.88 18.00
CA GLU A 320 -5.91 -10.27 18.46
C GLU A 320 -4.61 -10.78 19.08
N LYS A 321 -3.46 -10.45 18.46
CA LYS A 321 -2.15 -10.81 19.03
C LYS A 321 -1.89 -10.15 20.39
N LEU A 322 -2.28 -8.89 20.54
CA LEU A 322 -2.14 -8.15 21.80
C LEU A 322 -3.06 -8.70 22.92
N THR A 323 -4.21 -9.24 22.56
CA THR A 323 -5.13 -9.88 23.53
C THR A 323 -4.78 -11.33 23.85
N GLY A 324 -3.82 -11.93 23.14
CA GLY A 324 -3.44 -13.34 23.28
C GLY A 324 -4.54 -14.31 22.81
N ARG A 325 -5.39 -13.90 21.89
CA ARG A 325 -6.54 -14.69 21.40
C ARG A 325 -6.20 -15.52 20.16
N SER A 326 -6.93 -16.62 20.00
CA SER A 326 -6.85 -17.51 18.85
C SER A 326 -7.66 -16.99 17.66
N GLU A 327 -7.16 -17.22 16.46
CA GLU A 327 -7.56 -16.66 15.15
C GLU A 327 -8.93 -17.11 14.58
N ASN A 328 -9.71 -17.98 15.26
CA ASN A 328 -10.79 -18.73 14.60
C ASN A 328 -12.23 -18.31 14.98
N ARG A 329 -12.46 -17.08 15.47
CA ARG A 329 -13.81 -16.62 15.76
C ARG A 329 -14.41 -15.78 14.64
N VAL A 330 -15.62 -16.15 14.21
CA VAL A 330 -16.45 -15.31 13.34
C VAL A 330 -17.15 -14.29 14.24
N TRP A 331 -16.86 -13.03 14.02
CA TRP A 331 -17.45 -11.91 14.74
C TRP A 331 -18.68 -11.38 13.97
N GLY A 332 -19.72 -11.00 14.70
CA GLY A 332 -20.77 -10.14 14.16
C GLY A 332 -20.26 -8.72 13.86
N PRO A 333 -21.00 -7.91 13.09
CA PRO A 333 -20.66 -6.51 12.88
C PRO A 333 -20.63 -5.79 14.24
N PRO A 334 -19.58 -4.98 14.52
CA PRO A 334 -19.51 -4.22 15.75
C PRO A 334 -20.53 -3.09 15.75
N SER A 335 -21.13 -2.86 16.92
CA SER A 335 -21.89 -1.63 17.18
C SER A 335 -21.10 -0.83 18.20
N TYR A 336 -20.53 0.29 17.76
CA TYR A 336 -19.73 1.16 18.63
C TYR A 336 -20.57 2.31 19.18
N SER A 337 -20.42 2.58 20.48
CA SER A 337 -20.65 3.90 21.04
C SER A 337 -19.39 4.75 20.86
N TRP A 338 -19.49 6.07 21.00
CA TRP A 338 -18.31 6.93 20.91
C TRP A 338 -17.30 6.62 22.04
N GLN A 339 -17.77 6.20 23.21
CA GLN A 339 -16.90 5.84 24.35
C GLN A 339 -16.08 4.57 24.06
N ASP A 340 -16.64 3.58 23.34
CA ASP A 340 -15.94 2.32 23.02
C ASP A 340 -14.67 2.56 22.22
N VAL A 341 -14.63 3.65 21.49
CA VAL A 341 -13.54 3.99 20.55
C VAL A 341 -12.73 5.21 20.97
N SER A 342 -13.08 5.85 22.08
CA SER A 342 -12.42 7.07 22.55
C SER A 342 -11.01 6.81 23.08
N GLN A 343 -10.09 7.71 22.78
CA GLN A 343 -8.74 7.71 23.35
C GLN A 343 -8.75 7.85 24.88
N GLU A 344 -9.72 8.57 25.46
CA GLU A 344 -9.85 8.71 26.92
C GLU A 344 -10.01 7.36 27.62
N LEU A 345 -10.63 6.37 26.93
CA LEU A 345 -10.75 5.02 27.48
C LEU A 345 -9.36 4.35 27.64
N ALA A 346 -8.41 4.63 26.75
CA ALA A 346 -7.02 4.20 26.90
C ALA A 346 -6.37 4.88 28.12
N ASP A 347 -6.62 6.17 28.36
CA ASP A 347 -6.08 6.89 29.50
C ASP A 347 -6.60 6.31 30.83
N PHE A 348 -7.88 5.94 30.88
CA PHE A 348 -8.43 5.30 32.09
C PHE A 348 -7.85 3.90 32.29
N ALA A 349 -7.67 3.13 31.23
CA ALA A 349 -7.02 1.82 31.28
C ALA A 349 -5.56 1.93 31.75
N PHE A 350 -4.83 2.91 31.27
CA PHE A 350 -3.46 3.20 31.70
C PHE A 350 -3.42 3.61 33.19
N LYS A 351 -4.32 4.48 33.65
CA LYS A 351 -4.45 4.83 35.06
C LYS A 351 -4.77 3.61 35.94
N ALA A 352 -5.65 2.71 35.48
CA ALA A 352 -5.95 1.46 36.16
C ALA A 352 -4.72 0.56 36.29
N TRP A 353 -3.96 0.38 35.20
CA TRP A 353 -2.70 -0.38 35.20
C TRP A 353 -1.66 0.22 36.14
N ARG A 354 -1.42 1.53 36.03
CA ARG A 354 -0.48 2.22 36.94
C ARG A 354 -0.87 2.08 38.43
N ARG A 355 -2.15 2.09 38.73
CA ARG A 355 -2.64 1.87 40.11
C ARG A 355 -2.29 0.47 40.59
N ILE A 356 -2.57 -0.57 39.78
CA ILE A 356 -2.28 -1.96 40.13
C ILE A 356 -0.77 -2.15 40.36
N THR A 357 0.07 -1.44 39.61
CA THR A 357 1.54 -1.57 39.66
C THR A 357 2.21 -0.62 40.69
N SER A 358 1.49 0.30 41.25
CA SER A 358 2.05 1.30 42.21
C SER A 358 2.58 0.70 43.53
N THR A 359 2.03 -0.45 43.93
CA THR A 359 2.45 -1.18 45.17
C THR A 359 3.39 -2.34 44.86
N GLY A 360 3.88 -2.47 43.64
CA GLY A 360 4.69 -3.55 43.11
C GLY A 360 4.00 -4.24 41.94
N ARG A 361 4.81 -4.75 41.00
CA ARG A 361 4.27 -5.41 39.80
C ARG A 361 3.71 -6.78 40.16
N PRO A 362 2.39 -7.03 40.06
CA PRO A 362 1.84 -8.35 40.37
C PRO A 362 2.39 -9.41 39.41
N LYS A 363 2.58 -10.62 39.91
CA LYS A 363 2.96 -11.76 39.07
C LYS A 363 1.68 -12.44 38.59
N TYR A 364 1.50 -12.50 37.29
CA TYR A 364 0.41 -13.23 36.66
C TYR A 364 0.92 -14.49 35.98
N ALA A 365 0.16 -15.57 36.03
CA ALA A 365 0.51 -16.83 35.38
C ALA A 365 0.32 -16.72 33.86
N LYS A 366 -0.70 -15.97 33.43
CA LYS A 366 -1.03 -15.79 32.03
C LYS A 366 -1.31 -14.30 31.73
N LEU A 367 -1.05 -13.88 30.50
CA LEU A 367 -1.42 -12.53 30.03
C LEU A 367 -2.90 -12.23 30.26
N ARG A 368 -3.78 -13.20 29.99
CA ARG A 368 -5.22 -13.07 30.19
C ARG A 368 -5.59 -12.62 31.59
N ASP A 369 -4.98 -13.23 32.64
CA ASP A 369 -5.30 -12.92 34.04
C ASP A 369 -4.93 -11.48 34.41
N ALA A 370 -3.84 -11.00 33.82
CA ALA A 370 -3.42 -9.60 33.97
C ALA A 370 -4.37 -8.62 33.27
N VAL A 371 -4.76 -8.93 32.04
CA VAL A 371 -5.72 -8.13 31.26
C VAL A 371 -7.08 -8.08 31.99
N GLU A 372 -7.55 -9.22 32.51
CA GLU A 372 -8.78 -9.30 33.31
C GLU A 372 -8.70 -8.39 34.53
N HIS A 373 -7.60 -8.44 35.31
CA HIS A 373 -7.46 -7.61 36.49
C HIS A 373 -7.50 -6.11 36.16
N VAL A 374 -6.81 -5.66 35.12
CA VAL A 374 -6.83 -4.26 34.70
C VAL A 374 -8.22 -3.86 34.22
N TYR A 375 -8.83 -4.69 33.37
CA TYR A 375 -10.18 -4.45 32.84
C TYR A 375 -11.24 -4.36 33.94
N GLU A 376 -11.24 -5.30 34.92
CA GLU A 376 -12.20 -5.27 36.02
C GLU A 376 -11.94 -4.07 36.94
N THR A 377 -10.68 -3.66 37.16
CA THR A 377 -10.35 -2.41 37.87
C THR A 377 -10.91 -1.20 37.13
N LEU A 378 -10.79 -1.16 35.82
CA LEU A 378 -11.38 -0.12 34.97
C LEU A 378 -12.91 -0.10 35.10
N ARG A 379 -13.57 -1.25 34.95
CA ARG A 379 -15.03 -1.42 35.00
C ARG A 379 -15.65 -0.93 36.30
N VAL A 380 -15.01 -1.12 37.43
CA VAL A 380 -15.45 -0.58 38.73
C VAL A 380 -14.96 0.84 38.99
N ASN A 381 -14.48 1.54 37.96
CA ASN A 381 -13.91 2.89 38.05
C ASN A 381 -12.84 3.02 39.15
N GLY A 382 -12.01 1.98 39.34
CA GLY A 382 -10.92 1.98 40.29
C GLY A 382 -11.30 1.79 41.77
N GLY A 383 -12.54 1.39 42.07
CA GLY A 383 -13.00 1.14 43.42
C GLY A 383 -13.01 2.41 44.28
N ASP A 384 -12.34 2.38 45.46
CA ASP A 384 -12.33 3.48 46.45
C ASP A 384 -11.67 4.77 45.93
N ARG A 385 -10.85 4.68 44.90
CA ARG A 385 -10.22 5.83 44.26
C ARG A 385 -10.64 5.92 42.81
N PRO A 386 -11.61 6.77 42.43
CA PRO A 386 -12.12 6.86 41.08
C PRO A 386 -11.02 7.18 40.05
N LEU A 387 -11.08 6.53 38.86
CA LEU A 387 -10.23 6.85 37.70
C LEU A 387 -10.69 8.13 37.02
N THR A 388 -12.01 8.36 37.10
CA THR A 388 -12.66 9.59 36.63
C THR A 388 -13.81 9.99 37.55
N THR A 389 -14.02 11.31 37.67
CA THR A 389 -15.16 11.92 38.41
C THR A 389 -16.30 12.31 37.46
N GLU A 390 -16.09 12.27 36.15
CA GLU A 390 -17.08 12.62 35.16
C GLU A 390 -18.25 11.64 35.17
N ARG A 391 -19.46 12.19 35.26
CA ARG A 391 -20.66 11.39 35.43
C ARG A 391 -20.89 10.42 34.27
N GLU A 392 -20.73 10.91 33.04
CA GLU A 392 -20.97 10.14 31.81
C GLU A 392 -20.01 8.96 31.72
N TRP A 393 -18.71 9.17 31.92
CA TRP A 393 -17.71 8.13 31.95
C TRP A 393 -17.92 7.11 33.06
N ARG A 394 -18.31 7.55 34.26
CA ARG A 394 -18.62 6.64 35.37
C ARG A 394 -19.82 5.74 35.04
N GLU A 395 -20.84 6.29 34.40
CA GLU A 395 -22.00 5.53 33.98
C GLU A 395 -21.63 4.52 32.88
N TYR A 396 -20.81 4.92 31.89
CA TYR A 396 -20.29 4.04 30.86
C TYR A 396 -19.46 2.90 31.44
N LEU A 397 -18.44 3.18 32.27
CA LEU A 397 -17.57 2.16 32.87
C LEU A 397 -18.36 1.13 33.67
N ARG A 398 -19.41 1.54 34.40
CA ARG A 398 -20.28 0.63 35.14
C ARG A 398 -21.14 -0.27 34.24
N ARG A 399 -21.44 0.15 33.01
CA ARG A 399 -22.23 -0.62 32.04
C ARG A 399 -21.35 -1.61 31.26
N LEU A 400 -20.03 -1.48 31.30
CA LEU A 400 -19.15 -2.45 30.67
C LEU A 400 -19.49 -3.87 31.15
N PRO A 401 -19.57 -4.85 30.24
CA PRO A 401 -19.79 -6.22 30.59
C PRO A 401 -18.68 -6.77 31.49
N ARG A 402 -18.89 -7.88 32.16
CA ARG A 402 -17.79 -8.59 32.84
C ARG A 402 -16.78 -9.08 31.83
N PHE A 403 -15.51 -9.18 32.26
CA PHE A 403 -14.42 -9.60 31.39
C PHE A 403 -14.71 -10.85 30.54
N ARG A 404 -15.39 -11.84 31.16
CA ARG A 404 -15.80 -13.05 30.45
C ARG A 404 -16.63 -12.76 29.18
N ASP A 405 -17.53 -11.79 29.25
CA ASP A 405 -18.43 -11.44 28.15
C ASP A 405 -17.75 -10.39 27.23
N ALA A 406 -16.96 -9.46 27.82
CA ALA A 406 -16.19 -8.46 27.10
C ALA A 406 -15.21 -9.05 26.08
N GLN A 407 -14.63 -10.21 26.39
CA GLN A 407 -13.75 -10.92 25.49
C GLN A 407 -14.40 -11.28 24.16
N ASP A 408 -15.73 -11.46 24.16
CA ASP A 408 -16.51 -11.89 23.01
C ASP A 408 -17.16 -10.70 22.30
N ASP A 409 -16.95 -9.50 22.82
CA ASP A 409 -17.44 -8.27 22.23
C ASP A 409 -16.36 -7.64 21.33
N ARG A 410 -16.67 -7.52 20.03
CA ARG A 410 -15.75 -6.94 19.04
C ARG A 410 -15.50 -5.46 19.31
N SER A 411 -16.47 -4.73 19.84
CA SER A 411 -16.32 -3.30 20.14
C SER A 411 -15.28 -3.03 21.21
N LEU A 412 -15.06 -3.97 22.13
CA LEU A 412 -14.10 -3.86 23.22
C LEU A 412 -12.71 -4.44 22.90
N GLN A 413 -12.51 -5.01 21.70
CA GLN A 413 -11.20 -5.54 21.31
C GLN A 413 -10.06 -4.49 21.33
N PRO A 414 -10.27 -3.25 20.85
CA PRO A 414 -9.22 -2.23 20.95
C PRO A 414 -8.81 -1.93 22.39
N LEU A 415 -9.79 -1.86 23.32
CA LEU A 415 -9.51 -1.67 24.74
C LEU A 415 -8.70 -2.83 25.34
N LEU A 416 -9.13 -4.06 25.09
CA LEU A 416 -8.42 -5.24 25.59
C LEU A 416 -7.03 -5.36 25.00
N ALA A 417 -6.84 -5.00 23.74
CA ALA A 417 -5.53 -4.97 23.07
C ALA A 417 -4.63 -3.88 23.67
N TYR A 418 -5.16 -2.69 23.93
CA TYR A 418 -4.42 -1.63 24.61
C TYR A 418 -3.93 -2.11 25.98
N ILE A 419 -4.82 -2.66 26.80
CA ILE A 419 -4.46 -3.22 28.11
C ILE A 419 -3.39 -4.33 27.96
N GLY A 420 -3.57 -5.24 27.01
CA GLY A 420 -2.63 -6.34 26.75
C GLY A 420 -1.22 -5.83 26.40
N GLY A 421 -1.14 -4.81 25.55
CA GLY A 421 0.11 -4.15 25.19
C GLY A 421 0.82 -3.48 26.38
N GLN A 422 0.05 -2.81 27.28
CA GLN A 422 0.56 -2.20 28.49
C GLN A 422 1.09 -3.23 29.49
N VAL A 423 0.37 -4.33 29.64
CA VAL A 423 0.75 -5.39 30.59
C VAL A 423 1.96 -6.18 30.10
N GLN A 424 1.97 -6.57 28.86
CA GLN A 424 3.01 -7.38 28.25
C GLN A 424 3.25 -7.00 26.78
N PRO A 425 4.18 -6.07 26.52
CA PRO A 425 4.55 -5.73 25.14
C PRO A 425 5.00 -6.97 24.35
N LEU A 426 4.48 -7.15 23.15
CA LEU A 426 4.85 -8.26 22.28
C LEU A 426 6.30 -8.11 21.80
N ARG A 427 7.12 -9.13 22.03
CA ARG A 427 8.53 -9.13 21.61
C ARG A 427 8.70 -8.92 20.11
N ALA A 428 7.79 -9.45 19.30
CA ALA A 428 7.83 -9.28 17.85
C ALA A 428 7.71 -7.82 17.42
N LEU A 429 6.98 -6.99 18.19
CA LEU A 429 6.74 -5.57 17.90
C LEU A 429 7.77 -4.65 18.54
N GLN A 430 8.66 -5.18 19.39
CA GLN A 430 9.72 -4.38 19.98
C GLN A 430 10.70 -3.89 18.91
N GLY A 431 11.05 -2.60 18.99
CA GLY A 431 11.95 -1.96 18.03
C GLY A 431 11.26 -1.50 16.74
N VAL A 432 9.93 -1.48 16.68
CA VAL A 432 9.22 -0.77 15.61
C VAL A 432 9.51 0.74 15.74
N ARG A 433 9.92 1.37 14.64
CA ARG A 433 10.26 2.79 14.55
C ARG A 433 9.66 3.47 13.32
N HIS A 434 9.00 2.72 12.47
CA HIS A 434 8.22 3.29 11.37
C HIS A 434 6.95 2.46 11.17
N VAL A 435 5.80 3.11 11.25
CA VAL A 435 4.52 2.47 11.01
C VAL A 435 3.88 3.07 9.77
N ILE A 436 3.51 2.19 8.85
CA ILE A 436 2.75 2.51 7.63
C ILE A 436 1.32 2.04 7.87
N VAL A 437 0.35 2.95 7.77
CA VAL A 437 -1.07 2.63 7.94
C VAL A 437 -1.81 2.88 6.64
N ASP A 438 -2.33 1.83 6.02
CA ASP A 438 -3.18 1.96 4.84
C ASP A 438 -4.66 1.95 5.24
N GLU A 439 -5.49 2.68 4.49
CA GLU A 439 -6.91 2.94 4.79
C GLU A 439 -7.11 3.59 6.17
N ALA A 440 -6.25 4.50 6.53
CA ALA A 440 -6.17 5.13 7.84
C ALA A 440 -7.43 5.90 8.26
N GLN A 441 -8.28 6.30 7.30
CA GLN A 441 -9.55 7.00 7.58
C GLN A 441 -10.54 6.16 8.40
N ASP A 442 -10.33 4.86 8.52
CA ASP A 442 -11.22 3.97 9.26
C ASP A 442 -10.64 3.49 10.61
N VAL A 443 -9.49 4.01 11.00
CA VAL A 443 -8.87 3.72 12.31
C VAL A 443 -9.50 4.61 13.37
N HIS A 444 -9.98 4.00 14.46
CA HIS A 444 -10.62 4.72 15.55
C HIS A 444 -9.59 5.33 16.52
N PRO A 445 -9.94 6.36 17.31
CA PRO A 445 -9.03 7.01 18.26
C PRO A 445 -8.34 6.04 19.23
N LEU A 446 -9.07 5.08 19.78
CA LEU A 446 -8.50 4.07 20.68
C LEU A 446 -7.52 3.12 19.95
N GLU A 447 -7.76 2.82 18.67
CA GLU A 447 -6.84 2.01 17.86
C GLU A 447 -5.57 2.80 17.52
N TRP A 448 -5.68 4.12 17.30
CA TRP A 448 -4.51 5.00 17.21
C TRP A 448 -3.67 4.97 18.50
N ALA A 449 -4.31 4.97 19.67
CA ALA A 449 -3.59 4.82 20.95
C ALA A 449 -2.81 3.50 21.02
N VAL A 450 -3.40 2.38 20.55
CA VAL A 450 -2.69 1.08 20.46
C VAL A 450 -1.47 1.16 19.55
N LEU A 451 -1.62 1.78 18.38
CA LEU A 451 -0.51 1.92 17.42
C LEU A 451 0.60 2.83 17.95
N THR A 452 0.25 3.89 18.66
CA THR A 452 1.21 4.84 19.27
C THR A 452 2.05 4.16 20.35
N GLU A 453 1.47 3.30 21.18
CA GLU A 453 2.20 2.51 22.17
C GLU A 453 3.23 1.56 21.56
N ILE A 454 3.01 1.12 20.32
CA ILE A 454 3.96 0.26 19.58
C ILE A 454 5.06 1.11 18.94
N ASN A 455 4.71 2.27 18.40
CA ASN A 455 5.61 3.14 17.65
C ASN A 455 6.16 4.30 18.49
N VAL A 456 6.64 4.02 19.68
CA VAL A 456 7.16 5.03 20.61
C VAL A 456 8.34 5.78 19.98
N ASN A 457 8.21 7.10 19.83
CA ASN A 457 9.20 7.98 19.19
C ASN A 457 9.57 7.58 17.76
N GLY A 458 8.70 6.84 17.08
CA GLY A 458 8.91 6.45 15.69
C GLY A 458 8.22 7.39 14.70
N HIS A 459 8.39 7.09 13.43
CA HIS A 459 7.83 7.86 12.32
C HIS A 459 6.62 7.14 11.68
N TRP A 460 5.87 7.89 10.90
CA TRP A 460 4.61 7.44 10.34
C TRP A 460 4.53 7.69 8.83
N THR A 461 3.93 6.76 8.13
CA THR A 461 3.41 6.94 6.78
C THR A 461 1.93 6.57 6.79
N ILE A 462 1.06 7.53 6.64
CA ILE A 462 -0.38 7.39 6.82
C ILE A 462 -1.06 7.61 5.47
N LEU A 463 -1.74 6.58 4.96
CA LEU A 463 -2.42 6.63 3.67
C LEU A 463 -3.92 6.43 3.86
N GLY A 464 -4.72 7.24 3.16
CA GLY A 464 -6.18 7.10 3.24
C GLY A 464 -6.96 8.01 2.31
N ASP A 465 -8.27 7.92 2.44
CA ASP A 465 -9.25 8.77 1.76
C ASP A 465 -10.39 9.10 2.73
N LEU A 466 -10.40 10.31 3.25
CA LEU A 466 -11.43 10.74 4.20
C LEU A 466 -12.87 10.65 3.63
N ASN A 467 -13.02 10.64 2.30
CA ASN A 467 -14.31 10.48 1.64
C ASN A 467 -14.86 9.05 1.68
N GLN A 468 -13.99 8.06 1.91
CA GLN A 468 -14.37 6.66 2.08
C GLN A 468 -14.63 6.28 3.54
N ARG A 469 -14.53 7.23 4.46
CA ARG A 469 -14.78 7.00 5.89
C ARG A 469 -16.15 6.39 6.14
N ARG A 470 -16.20 5.35 7.00
CA ARG A 470 -17.39 4.53 7.20
C ARG A 470 -18.02 4.68 8.58
N SER A 471 -17.31 5.26 9.53
CA SER A 471 -17.78 5.45 10.89
C SER A 471 -17.77 6.93 11.26
N ASP A 472 -18.76 7.34 12.03
CA ASP A 472 -18.83 8.69 12.61
C ASP A 472 -17.84 8.85 13.76
N HIS A 473 -17.29 7.73 14.24
CA HIS A 473 -16.38 7.66 15.37
C HIS A 473 -14.89 7.65 14.97
N THR A 474 -14.58 7.80 13.69
CA THR A 474 -13.21 7.97 13.20
C THR A 474 -12.88 9.46 13.04
N GLU A 475 -11.60 9.78 12.94
CA GLU A 475 -11.15 11.16 12.83
C GLU A 475 -11.66 11.84 11.53
N GLY A 476 -12.16 13.07 11.67
CA GLY A 476 -12.77 13.82 10.59
C GLY A 476 -11.81 14.53 9.66
N SER A 477 -10.54 14.64 10.06
CA SER A 477 -9.50 15.34 9.31
C SER A 477 -8.13 14.73 9.59
N TRP A 478 -7.19 14.92 8.65
CA TRP A 478 -5.79 14.52 8.86
C TRP A 478 -5.14 15.27 10.02
N ARG A 479 -5.57 16.48 10.33
CA ARG A 479 -5.10 17.23 11.51
C ARG A 479 -5.50 16.54 12.81
N ASN A 480 -6.71 16.03 12.88
CA ASN A 480 -7.15 15.28 14.07
C ASN A 480 -6.36 13.98 14.22
N VAL A 481 -6.09 13.26 13.13
CA VAL A 481 -5.21 12.07 13.15
C VAL A 481 -3.81 12.46 13.63
N ALA A 482 -3.25 13.56 13.14
CA ALA A 482 -1.95 14.07 13.57
C ALA A 482 -1.94 14.43 15.07
N ALA A 483 -3.00 15.06 15.55
CA ALA A 483 -3.16 15.38 16.98
C ALA A 483 -3.25 14.12 17.84
N ALA A 484 -3.98 13.09 17.41
CA ALA A 484 -4.05 11.78 18.08
C ALA A 484 -2.68 11.09 18.19
N LEU A 485 -1.79 11.38 17.24
CA LEU A 485 -0.41 10.89 17.19
C LEU A 485 0.60 11.84 17.88
N ALA A 486 0.11 12.87 18.55
CA ALA A 486 0.91 13.90 19.23
C ALA A 486 1.89 14.66 18.30
N PHE A 487 1.50 14.90 17.04
CA PHE A 487 2.25 15.79 16.17
C PHE A 487 1.93 17.24 16.48
N GLU A 488 2.95 18.00 16.84
CA GLU A 488 2.86 19.44 17.12
C GLU A 488 3.08 20.31 15.86
N ASP A 489 3.31 19.69 14.70
CA ASP A 489 3.66 20.41 13.48
C ASP A 489 2.43 21.11 12.88
N GLU A 490 2.48 22.44 12.83
CA GLU A 490 1.45 23.26 12.18
C GLU A 490 1.36 22.98 10.67
N ASN A 491 2.44 22.51 10.05
CA ASN A 491 2.55 22.15 8.64
C ASN A 491 2.49 20.64 8.46
N LEU A 492 1.28 20.10 8.43
CA LEU A 492 1.07 18.68 8.15
C LEU A 492 1.70 18.31 6.80
N PRO A 493 2.64 17.33 6.74
CA PRO A 493 3.27 16.91 5.49
C PRO A 493 2.31 16.06 4.65
N LEU A 494 1.27 16.71 4.11
CA LEU A 494 0.19 16.08 3.35
C LEU A 494 0.49 16.10 1.85
N VAL A 495 0.63 14.92 1.27
CA VAL A 495 0.74 14.69 -0.17
C VAL A 495 -0.61 14.27 -0.71
N ARG A 496 -1.07 14.91 -1.80
CA ARG A 496 -2.32 14.55 -2.49
C ARG A 496 -2.03 13.88 -3.82
N LEU A 497 -2.51 12.64 -3.95
CA LEU A 497 -2.43 11.90 -5.22
C LEU A 497 -3.61 12.31 -6.11
N GLN A 498 -3.29 12.90 -7.26
CA GLN A 498 -4.30 13.49 -8.14
C GLN A 498 -4.68 12.58 -9.33
N ARG A 499 -3.93 11.50 -9.57
CA ARG A 499 -4.13 10.61 -10.74
C ARG A 499 -4.78 9.29 -10.32
N GLY A 500 -5.89 8.96 -10.99
CA GLY A 500 -6.59 7.67 -10.81
C GLY A 500 -6.19 6.67 -11.89
N TYR A 501 -5.73 5.51 -11.48
CA TYR A 501 -5.25 4.43 -12.35
C TYR A 501 -6.26 3.28 -12.49
N ARG A 502 -7.38 3.33 -11.79
CA ARG A 502 -8.25 2.17 -11.65
C ARG A 502 -9.48 2.25 -12.53
N SER A 503 -10.38 3.14 -12.20
CA SER A 503 -11.71 3.19 -12.78
C SER A 503 -11.77 4.11 -13.99
N THR A 504 -12.64 3.79 -14.94
CA THR A 504 -12.90 4.67 -16.08
C THR A 504 -13.48 6.02 -15.65
N ARG A 505 -13.26 7.03 -16.46
CA ARG A 505 -13.71 8.40 -16.17
C ARG A 505 -15.22 8.52 -15.91
N PRO A 506 -16.12 7.86 -16.68
CA PRO A 506 -17.54 7.89 -16.40
C PRO A 506 -17.92 7.38 -15.01
N ILE A 507 -17.27 6.30 -14.55
CA ILE A 507 -17.49 5.73 -13.22
C ILE A 507 -17.10 6.72 -12.13
N ILE A 508 -15.89 7.29 -12.22
CA ILE A 508 -15.39 8.27 -11.25
C ILE A 508 -16.27 9.53 -11.24
N GLN A 509 -16.64 10.03 -12.40
CA GLN A 509 -17.53 11.21 -12.49
C GLN A 509 -18.90 10.93 -11.85
N PHE A 510 -19.44 9.73 -12.02
CA PHE A 510 -20.69 9.33 -11.38
C PHE A 510 -20.54 9.24 -9.86
N ALA A 511 -19.53 8.55 -9.36
CA ALA A 511 -19.28 8.39 -7.93
C ALA A 511 -18.99 9.75 -7.25
N ASN A 512 -18.22 10.61 -7.90
CA ASN A 512 -17.85 11.95 -7.39
C ASN A 512 -19.06 12.89 -7.24
N LYS A 513 -20.24 12.56 -7.78
CA LYS A 513 -21.47 13.31 -7.45
C LYS A 513 -21.79 13.28 -5.96
N LEU A 514 -21.37 12.24 -5.24
CA LEU A 514 -21.51 12.14 -3.79
C LEU A 514 -20.57 13.06 -3.00
N LEU A 515 -19.51 13.58 -3.62
CA LEU A 515 -18.52 14.43 -2.99
C LEU A 515 -18.88 15.92 -3.07
N PRO A 516 -18.38 16.73 -2.12
CA PRO A 516 -18.40 18.19 -2.26
C PRO A 516 -17.72 18.62 -3.56
N LYS A 517 -18.15 19.73 -4.14
CA LYS A 517 -17.61 20.21 -5.43
C LYS A 517 -16.09 20.44 -5.40
N THR A 518 -15.57 20.88 -4.26
CA THR A 518 -14.15 21.15 -4.03
C THR A 518 -13.27 19.88 -3.96
N GLU A 519 -13.89 18.70 -3.87
CA GLU A 519 -13.20 17.41 -3.71
C GLU A 519 -13.37 16.50 -4.93
N ARG A 520 -13.91 17.01 -6.05
CA ARG A 520 -14.23 16.24 -7.26
C ARG A 520 -13.08 16.15 -8.27
N GLU A 521 -11.91 16.66 -7.92
CA GLU A 521 -10.76 16.80 -8.82
C GLU A 521 -9.89 15.53 -8.88
N LEU A 522 -10.40 14.44 -9.44
CA LEU A 522 -9.56 13.30 -9.80
C LEU A 522 -9.50 13.16 -11.31
N ALA A 523 -8.30 13.22 -11.87
CA ALA A 523 -8.05 12.87 -13.27
C ALA A 523 -7.92 11.35 -13.41
N SER A 524 -8.94 10.68 -13.98
CA SER A 524 -8.79 9.28 -14.38
C SER A 524 -7.94 9.17 -15.63
N LEU A 525 -6.97 8.26 -15.64
CA LEU A 525 -6.17 7.94 -16.84
C LEU A 525 -6.91 7.03 -17.82
N GLN A 526 -8.01 6.41 -17.41
CA GLN A 526 -8.88 5.65 -18.29
C GLN A 526 -10.05 6.53 -18.75
N ASN A 527 -9.85 7.24 -19.85
CA ASN A 527 -10.83 8.20 -20.34
C ASN A 527 -12.06 7.57 -20.98
N GLU A 528 -11.91 6.38 -21.53
CA GLU A 528 -12.97 5.66 -22.24
C GLU A 528 -13.61 4.60 -21.33
N GLY A 529 -14.92 4.43 -21.50
CA GLY A 529 -15.70 3.42 -20.79
C GLY A 529 -17.19 3.73 -20.91
N PRO A 530 -18.05 2.72 -20.67
CA PRO A 530 -19.49 2.93 -20.68
C PRO A 530 -19.93 3.80 -19.50
N GLU A 531 -20.95 4.61 -19.73
CA GLU A 531 -21.65 5.32 -18.66
C GLU A 531 -22.27 4.33 -17.68
N PRO A 532 -22.27 4.60 -16.37
CA PRO A 532 -22.92 3.77 -15.37
C PRO A 532 -24.40 3.52 -15.71
N LEU A 533 -24.77 2.24 -15.82
CA LEU A 533 -26.13 1.83 -16.10
C LEU A 533 -26.97 1.89 -14.82
N VAL A 534 -28.08 2.65 -14.85
CA VAL A 534 -29.03 2.75 -13.72
C VAL A 534 -30.34 2.07 -14.08
N VAL A 535 -30.69 1.02 -13.31
CA VAL A 535 -31.85 0.16 -13.54
C VAL A 535 -32.82 0.29 -12.38
N ALA A 536 -34.01 0.82 -12.66
CA ALA A 536 -35.12 0.81 -11.71
C ALA A 536 -35.90 -0.49 -11.83
N THR A 537 -36.14 -1.18 -10.71
CA THR A 537 -36.83 -2.49 -10.72
C THR A 537 -37.83 -2.64 -9.58
N LYS A 538 -38.76 -3.57 -9.73
CA LYS A 538 -39.65 -4.01 -8.63
C LYS A 538 -39.06 -5.18 -7.83
N THR A 539 -38.05 -5.88 -8.37
CA THR A 539 -37.46 -7.09 -7.80
C THR A 539 -35.91 -6.98 -7.78
N LEU A 540 -35.36 -6.56 -6.65
CA LEU A 540 -33.91 -6.23 -6.53
C LEU A 540 -33.00 -7.43 -6.81
N SER A 541 -33.20 -8.56 -6.09
CA SER A 541 -32.26 -9.69 -6.19
C SER A 541 -32.22 -10.37 -7.56
N PRO A 542 -33.38 -10.70 -8.19
CA PRO A 542 -33.39 -11.24 -9.55
C PRO A 542 -32.74 -10.33 -10.57
N GLU A 543 -33.02 -9.03 -10.50
CA GLU A 543 -32.46 -8.04 -11.42
C GLU A 543 -30.94 -7.87 -11.22
N ALA A 544 -30.48 -7.75 -9.97
CA ALA A 544 -29.06 -7.65 -9.65
C ALA A 544 -28.27 -8.86 -10.20
N ILE A 545 -28.83 -10.08 -10.06
CA ILE A 545 -28.24 -11.30 -10.59
C ILE A 545 -28.22 -11.29 -12.12
N ALA A 546 -29.32 -10.86 -12.76
CA ALA A 546 -29.40 -10.77 -14.22
C ALA A 546 -28.34 -9.80 -14.79
N GLN A 547 -28.21 -8.62 -14.16
CA GLN A 547 -27.19 -7.65 -14.53
C GLN A 547 -25.76 -8.17 -14.30
N ALA A 548 -25.52 -8.87 -13.19
CA ALA A 548 -24.23 -9.48 -12.92
C ALA A 548 -23.87 -10.56 -13.96
N PHE A 549 -24.84 -11.36 -14.42
CA PHE A 549 -24.62 -12.32 -15.49
C PHE A 549 -24.29 -11.64 -16.82
N GLY A 550 -24.96 -10.54 -17.15
CA GLY A 550 -24.62 -9.71 -18.29
C GLY A 550 -23.19 -9.16 -18.23
N LEU A 551 -22.72 -8.76 -17.03
CA LEU A 551 -21.33 -8.36 -16.81
C LEU A 551 -20.36 -9.53 -17.00
N LEU A 552 -20.67 -10.72 -16.49
CA LEU A 552 -19.84 -11.93 -16.68
C LEU A 552 -19.72 -12.31 -18.17
N ASP A 553 -20.78 -12.11 -18.96
CA ASP A 553 -20.74 -12.37 -20.40
C ASP A 553 -19.84 -11.36 -21.14
N ARG A 554 -19.82 -10.11 -20.72
CA ARG A 554 -18.94 -9.08 -21.29
C ARG A 554 -17.50 -9.16 -20.80
N HIS A 555 -17.28 -9.72 -19.60
CA HIS A 555 -15.96 -9.89 -18.99
C HIS A 555 -15.65 -11.37 -18.69
N PRO A 556 -15.50 -12.23 -19.69
CA PRO A 556 -15.37 -13.70 -19.50
C PRO A 556 -14.12 -14.12 -18.73
N HIS A 557 -13.09 -13.27 -18.73
CA HIS A 557 -11.83 -13.47 -17.98
C HIS A 557 -11.64 -12.47 -16.85
N GLY A 558 -12.65 -11.63 -16.60
CA GLY A 558 -12.63 -10.59 -15.57
C GLY A 558 -13.34 -11.02 -14.29
N THR A 559 -13.30 -10.12 -13.33
CA THR A 559 -13.93 -10.28 -12.01
C THR A 559 -15.22 -9.47 -11.96
N VAL A 560 -16.29 -10.07 -11.43
CA VAL A 560 -17.59 -9.40 -11.26
C VAL A 560 -18.08 -9.53 -9.83
N ALA A 561 -18.62 -8.44 -9.27
CA ALA A 561 -19.20 -8.43 -7.94
C ALA A 561 -20.61 -7.84 -7.89
N ILE A 562 -21.40 -8.33 -6.94
CA ILE A 562 -22.61 -7.69 -6.45
C ILE A 562 -22.32 -7.14 -5.05
N ILE A 563 -22.53 -5.84 -4.85
CA ILE A 563 -22.37 -5.18 -3.55
C ILE A 563 -23.75 -4.75 -3.04
N ASP A 564 -24.15 -5.35 -1.93
CA ASP A 564 -25.45 -5.12 -1.27
C ASP A 564 -25.25 -5.00 0.24
N THR A 565 -25.93 -4.07 0.89
CA THR A 565 -25.90 -3.91 2.36
C THR A 565 -26.49 -5.11 3.10
N ALA A 566 -27.33 -5.91 2.44
CA ALA A 566 -27.96 -7.11 3.00
C ALA A 566 -27.98 -8.27 1.98
N PRO A 567 -26.82 -8.86 1.64
CA PRO A 567 -26.67 -9.78 0.49
C PRO A 567 -27.33 -11.16 0.70
N GLY A 568 -27.98 -11.40 1.83
CA GLY A 568 -28.59 -12.70 2.17
C GLY A 568 -29.60 -13.21 1.14
N ARG A 569 -30.47 -12.34 0.63
CA ARG A 569 -31.47 -12.68 -0.39
C ARG A 569 -30.84 -13.05 -1.74
N ILE A 570 -29.80 -12.32 -2.15
CA ILE A 570 -29.05 -12.61 -3.38
C ILE A 570 -28.36 -13.96 -3.26
N ARG A 571 -27.72 -14.23 -2.11
CA ARG A 571 -27.05 -15.50 -1.83
C ARG A 571 -28.02 -16.69 -1.86
N GLU A 572 -29.22 -16.53 -1.31
CA GLU A 572 -30.25 -17.58 -1.35
C GLU A 572 -30.73 -17.83 -2.78
N GLU A 573 -30.96 -16.78 -3.55
CA GLU A 573 -31.41 -16.94 -4.94
C GLU A 573 -30.33 -17.55 -5.84
N LEU A 574 -29.05 -17.28 -5.60
CA LEU A 574 -27.95 -17.94 -6.29
C LEU A 574 -27.94 -19.46 -5.99
N ARG A 575 -28.18 -19.86 -4.73
CA ARG A 575 -28.30 -21.29 -4.37
C ARG A 575 -29.41 -21.99 -5.15
N THR A 576 -30.59 -21.37 -5.22
CA THR A 576 -31.73 -21.95 -5.97
C THR A 576 -31.44 -22.09 -7.45
N ARG A 577 -30.52 -21.25 -8.00
CA ARG A 577 -30.05 -21.31 -9.39
C ARG A 577 -28.85 -22.24 -9.60
N GLY A 578 -28.46 -23.03 -8.58
CA GLY A 578 -27.39 -24.02 -8.65
C GLY A 578 -25.98 -23.45 -8.53
N TRP A 579 -25.83 -22.22 -8.01
CA TRP A 579 -24.51 -21.68 -7.67
C TRP A 579 -24.05 -22.19 -6.32
N VAL A 580 -22.76 -22.50 -6.20
CA VAL A 580 -22.16 -23.02 -4.96
C VAL A 580 -21.11 -22.07 -4.41
N ILE A 581 -21.02 -21.98 -3.10
CA ILE A 581 -20.00 -21.17 -2.40
C ILE A 581 -18.64 -21.86 -2.54
N GLU A 582 -17.60 -21.07 -2.83
CA GLU A 582 -16.22 -21.56 -2.83
C GLU A 582 -15.76 -21.88 -1.41
N ARG A 583 -15.17 -23.07 -1.18
CA ARG A 583 -14.73 -23.49 0.16
C ARG A 583 -13.70 -22.59 0.80
N ALA A 584 -12.86 -21.96 -0.02
CA ALA A 584 -11.77 -21.08 0.42
C ALA A 584 -12.26 -19.65 0.71
N ASP A 585 -13.37 -19.22 0.11
CA ASP A 585 -13.90 -17.86 0.23
C ASP A 585 -15.43 -17.84 0.19
N ALA A 586 -16.03 -17.63 1.35
CA ALA A 586 -17.49 -17.60 1.52
C ALA A 586 -18.21 -16.45 0.77
N THR A 587 -17.45 -15.54 0.16
CA THR A 587 -17.99 -14.45 -0.68
C THR A 587 -18.03 -14.81 -2.16
N LYS A 588 -17.27 -15.81 -2.59
CA LYS A 588 -17.19 -16.27 -3.99
C LYS A 588 -18.16 -17.40 -4.27
N TRP A 589 -18.91 -17.23 -5.34
CA TRP A 589 -19.90 -18.18 -5.85
C TRP A 589 -19.46 -18.69 -7.20
N ARG A 590 -19.54 -20.00 -7.42
CA ARG A 590 -19.18 -20.65 -8.68
C ARG A 590 -20.31 -21.45 -9.27
N ARG A 591 -20.38 -21.40 -10.59
CA ARG A 591 -21.18 -22.33 -11.40
C ARG A 591 -20.43 -22.56 -12.71
N ASP A 592 -20.09 -23.81 -12.98
CA ASP A 592 -19.25 -24.17 -14.13
C ASP A 592 -17.89 -23.41 -14.12
N SER A 593 -17.51 -22.76 -15.17
CA SER A 593 -16.30 -21.92 -15.28
C SER A 593 -16.51 -20.48 -14.78
N ARG A 594 -17.72 -20.08 -14.39
CA ARG A 594 -18.05 -18.71 -13.98
C ARG A 594 -17.90 -18.52 -12.48
N ALA A 595 -17.37 -17.37 -12.09
CA ALA A 595 -17.25 -16.96 -10.71
C ALA A 595 -17.90 -15.58 -10.49
N LEU A 596 -18.65 -15.42 -9.41
CA LEU A 596 -19.32 -14.20 -9.01
C LEU A 596 -19.04 -13.92 -7.53
N THR A 597 -18.65 -12.71 -7.18
CA THR A 597 -18.47 -12.29 -5.80
C THR A 597 -19.73 -11.61 -5.27
N VAL A 598 -20.22 -12.00 -4.10
CA VAL A 598 -21.39 -11.38 -3.46
C VAL A 598 -21.03 -10.94 -2.05
N ILE A 599 -20.90 -9.63 -1.86
CA ILE A 599 -20.35 -9.02 -0.65
C ILE A 599 -21.16 -7.83 -0.17
N ASP A 600 -21.01 -7.51 1.10
CA ASP A 600 -21.44 -6.24 1.66
C ASP A 600 -20.37 -5.15 1.46
N PRO A 601 -20.69 -3.86 1.70
CA PRO A 601 -19.75 -2.76 1.51
C PRO A 601 -18.48 -2.87 2.35
N ASP A 602 -18.55 -3.49 3.53
CA ASP A 602 -17.40 -3.64 4.42
C ASP A 602 -16.37 -4.64 3.88
N HIS A 603 -16.85 -5.72 3.28
CA HIS A 603 -16.00 -6.72 2.63
C HIS A 603 -15.52 -6.29 1.23
N ALA A 604 -16.16 -5.31 0.60
CA ALA A 604 -15.73 -4.75 -0.70
C ALA A 604 -14.46 -3.90 -0.60
N ARG A 605 -14.02 -3.59 0.61
CA ARG A 605 -12.89 -2.71 0.89
C ARG A 605 -11.56 -3.31 0.41
N GLY A 606 -10.76 -2.50 -0.27
CA GLY A 606 -9.47 -2.94 -0.82
C GLY A 606 -9.58 -3.90 -2.01
N LEU A 607 -10.79 -4.32 -2.38
CA LEU A 607 -11.02 -5.18 -3.55
C LEU A 607 -11.30 -4.35 -4.80
N GLU A 608 -11.09 -4.97 -5.96
CA GLU A 608 -11.29 -4.40 -7.28
C GLU A 608 -11.94 -5.42 -8.20
N PHE A 609 -12.83 -4.95 -9.08
CA PHE A 609 -13.55 -5.79 -10.00
C PHE A 609 -13.65 -5.14 -11.37
N ASP A 610 -13.68 -5.93 -12.45
CA ASP A 610 -13.92 -5.39 -13.79
C ASP A 610 -15.34 -4.85 -13.93
N GLY A 611 -16.32 -5.53 -13.35
CA GLY A 611 -17.71 -5.12 -13.31
C GLY A 611 -18.33 -5.19 -11.91
N VAL A 612 -19.14 -4.20 -11.54
CA VAL A 612 -19.85 -4.20 -10.24
C VAL A 612 -21.32 -3.86 -10.43
N VAL A 613 -22.17 -4.61 -9.73
CA VAL A 613 -23.59 -4.26 -9.52
C VAL A 613 -23.74 -3.75 -8.11
N VAL A 614 -24.14 -2.48 -7.93
CA VAL A 614 -24.47 -1.89 -6.63
C VAL A 614 -25.98 -1.92 -6.46
N VAL A 615 -26.43 -2.57 -5.36
CA VAL A 615 -27.85 -2.80 -5.11
C VAL A 615 -28.39 -1.81 -4.09
N GLU A 616 -29.51 -1.18 -4.41
CA GLU A 616 -30.25 -0.27 -3.57
C GLU A 616 -29.39 0.80 -2.86
N PRO A 617 -28.87 1.80 -3.60
CA PRO A 617 -28.00 2.85 -3.04
C PRO A 617 -28.61 3.60 -1.85
N TRP A 618 -29.94 3.63 -1.76
CA TRP A 618 -30.66 4.24 -0.63
C TRP A 618 -30.41 3.50 0.69
N ALA A 619 -30.13 2.20 0.64
CA ALA A 619 -29.91 1.38 1.82
C ALA A 619 -28.53 1.61 2.49
N PHE A 620 -27.60 2.26 1.77
CA PHE A 620 -26.29 2.60 2.33
C PHE A 620 -26.41 3.76 3.32
N PRO A 621 -25.99 3.58 4.58
CA PRO A 621 -26.16 4.60 5.60
C PRO A 621 -25.31 5.85 5.29
N PRO A 622 -25.84 7.03 5.53
CA PRO A 622 -25.03 8.24 5.55
C PRO A 622 -24.28 8.32 6.88
N ASN A 623 -22.97 8.65 6.84
CA ASN A 623 -22.14 8.89 8.01
C ASN A 623 -21.64 10.33 7.99
N LEU A 624 -21.87 11.09 9.07
CA LEU A 624 -21.53 12.53 9.17
C LEU A 624 -21.94 13.34 7.93
N GLY A 625 -23.14 13.07 7.41
CA GLY A 625 -23.64 13.71 6.19
C GLY A 625 -22.95 13.29 4.90
N ARG A 626 -22.06 12.31 4.94
CA ARG A 626 -21.36 11.73 3.78
C ARG A 626 -21.79 10.28 3.58
N ARG A 627 -21.67 9.78 2.35
CA ARG A 627 -22.04 8.40 1.99
C ARG A 627 -20.81 7.57 1.67
N GLY A 628 -19.86 7.49 2.63
CA GLY A 628 -18.57 6.84 2.44
C GLY A 628 -18.66 5.38 1.98
N GLN A 629 -19.56 4.58 2.57
CA GLN A 629 -19.77 3.18 2.15
C GLN A 629 -20.31 3.10 0.71
N LEU A 630 -21.26 3.97 0.33
CA LEU A 630 -21.77 4.01 -1.04
C LEU A 630 -20.68 4.48 -2.01
N TYR A 631 -19.94 5.53 -1.66
CA TYR A 631 -18.82 6.01 -2.46
C TYR A 631 -17.77 4.91 -2.68
N THR A 632 -17.45 4.15 -1.63
CA THR A 632 -16.57 2.98 -1.73
C THR A 632 -17.13 1.97 -2.73
N ALA A 633 -18.41 1.58 -2.61
CA ALA A 633 -19.03 0.60 -3.51
C ALA A 633 -19.01 1.06 -4.98
N LEU A 634 -19.36 2.34 -5.24
CA LEU A 634 -19.38 2.92 -6.60
C LEU A 634 -18.00 3.04 -7.24
N THR A 635 -16.93 3.01 -6.45
CA THR A 635 -15.54 3.13 -6.93
C THR A 635 -14.77 1.81 -6.92
N ARG A 636 -15.45 0.67 -6.71
CA ARG A 636 -14.85 -0.68 -6.84
C ARG A 636 -14.72 -1.16 -8.29
N PRO A 637 -15.62 -0.78 -9.23
CA PRO A 637 -15.46 -1.23 -10.61
C PRO A 637 -14.33 -0.49 -11.33
N ASN A 638 -13.62 -1.23 -12.17
CA ASN A 638 -12.59 -0.69 -13.05
C ASN A 638 -13.19 -0.27 -14.40
N ARG A 639 -14.15 -1.06 -14.94
CA ARG A 639 -14.65 -0.93 -16.32
C ARG A 639 -16.13 -0.64 -16.42
N GLU A 640 -16.97 -1.38 -15.69
CA GLU A 640 -18.42 -1.23 -15.77
C GLU A 640 -19.09 -1.17 -14.42
N LEU A 641 -20.01 -0.21 -14.27
CA LEU A 641 -20.84 0.00 -13.09
C LEU A 641 -22.31 -0.12 -13.45
N VAL A 642 -23.02 -0.99 -12.76
CA VAL A 642 -24.48 -1.10 -12.83
C VAL A 642 -25.08 -0.78 -11.46
N ILE A 643 -26.13 0.02 -11.44
CA ILE A 643 -26.87 0.36 -10.23
C ILE A 643 -28.28 -0.19 -10.36
N VAL A 644 -28.67 -1.06 -9.45
CA VAL A 644 -30.04 -1.62 -9.40
C VAL A 644 -30.76 -1.06 -8.19
N HIS A 645 -31.91 -0.42 -8.40
CA HIS A 645 -32.61 0.23 -7.31
C HIS A 645 -34.13 0.07 -7.41
N GLN A 646 -34.82 0.05 -6.26
CA GLN A 646 -36.25 0.09 -6.13
C GLN A 646 -36.71 1.44 -5.59
N LYS A 647 -36.05 1.91 -4.53
CA LYS A 647 -36.28 3.27 -4.00
C LYS A 647 -35.57 4.32 -4.84
N PRO A 648 -36.02 5.57 -4.82
CA PRO A 648 -35.33 6.65 -5.51
C PRO A 648 -33.86 6.72 -5.13
N LEU A 649 -32.98 6.98 -6.08
CA LEU A 649 -31.55 7.19 -5.81
C LEU A 649 -31.36 8.31 -4.77
N PRO A 650 -30.26 8.30 -4.00
CA PRO A 650 -29.81 9.47 -3.25
C PRO A 650 -29.83 10.73 -4.10
N GLU A 651 -30.16 11.86 -3.49
CA GLU A 651 -30.37 13.11 -4.22
C GLU A 651 -29.16 13.53 -5.05
N GLU A 652 -27.97 13.29 -4.52
CA GLU A 652 -26.69 13.61 -5.15
C GLU A 652 -26.47 12.86 -6.48
N LEU A 653 -26.99 11.64 -6.58
CA LEU A 653 -26.87 10.77 -7.77
C LEU A 653 -27.97 11.02 -8.80
N ARG A 654 -29.04 11.70 -8.43
CA ARG A 654 -30.09 12.07 -9.38
C ARG A 654 -29.55 13.10 -10.35
N GLY A 655 -29.57 12.82 -11.64
CA GLY A 655 -29.32 13.85 -12.65
C GLY A 655 -30.27 15.04 -12.44
N ARG A 656 -29.79 16.28 -12.61
CA ARG A 656 -30.72 17.43 -12.67
C ARG A 656 -31.76 17.08 -13.71
N ARG A 657 -33.05 16.98 -13.31
CA ARG A 657 -34.14 17.03 -14.29
C ARG A 657 -33.90 18.32 -15.07
N ARG A 658 -33.65 18.21 -16.36
CA ARG A 658 -33.76 19.38 -17.22
C ARG A 658 -35.19 19.87 -17.08
N PRO A 659 -35.40 21.17 -16.83
CA PRO A 659 -36.74 21.75 -16.75
C PRO A 659 -37.51 21.54 -18.02
#